data_b31017292b0691f1206f9781f83a1b5e
#
_entry.id   b31017292b0691f1206f9781f83a1b5e
#
_cell.length_a   1.000
_cell.length_b   1.000
_cell.length_c   1.000
_cell.angle_alpha   90.00
_cell.angle_beta   90.00
_cell.angle_gamma   90.00
#
_symmetry.space_group_name_H-M   'P 1'
#
loop_
_entity.id
_entity.type
_entity.pdbx_description
1 polymer ?
#
loop_
_entity_poly.entity_id
_entity_poly.type
_entity_poly.pdbx_seq_one_letter_code
_entity_poly.pdbx_strand_id
1 'polypeptide(L)'
;MVDYKATNAVNPPAVGETKLGGRIGETFDRFIYERITGSFAKNNIYKEAEDAFITREDDKNPPIGLWRGEFWGKQIISACRVCRYKKDEELKNFIKQSVYKIMSTADDDGYIGTYKNPLQVFPADREKGREIMGFSCEWNWNIWCRKYTLWGLLECYELLCDPKILDCAKKFTDQLISVLKTVDANICETGTFYGVASASILKPLLMLYRHTGTKRYFDLAMSIAAGFEDESTNCAKLIRKSLDNIPIHLWNIDLESKKGTITGVTGKVYETLSCFDGILELYRVTGDKKFLKAAENFFDLLIEYEYNTLKSVGFNDVFIFAGSAHHCITEPCDVIHFMRFLSELYKLTKEPKYIDYFETAFLNPFLASVQRDGKWGARGVRTSGRHLYAQGQSGMKHNHCCVNNIPRGFINAAECIAVSNHDGVFINLYCESETTVIENSSTVNIKISDGYQQYGRVTVEIKTNKHGPLAINLRIPKWSGEITIDDGSSKLTVKDIGYHTMFINSSAVFNLQFNIEPRLLKHGYSEDFYPLTPYMKMRYLSGEDDFINETLNERGGYVCMAGPTILALCSDNGYTADELYCQKTRGNSALNCTAVPKPSEGFGCGFEVRLSDGKETKTLFMNDFASASDHETKYGFTVFI
;
A
#
# COMPACT_ATOMS: atom_id res chain seq x y z
N MET A 1 5.37 24.53 16.08
CA MET A 1 5.01 23.13 15.76
C MET A 1 4.65 22.45 17.06
N VAL A 2 3.60 21.63 17.08
CA VAL A 2 3.22 20.83 18.27
C VAL A 2 4.04 19.54 18.25
N ASP A 3 4.69 19.21 19.37
CA ASP A 3 5.49 17.99 19.48
C ASP A 3 4.62 16.75 19.62
N TYR A 4 5.12 15.63 19.17
CA TYR A 4 4.49 14.34 19.41
C TYR A 4 4.61 13.95 20.88
N LYS A 5 3.52 13.40 21.45
CA LYS A 5 3.53 12.82 22.80
C LYS A 5 3.99 11.36 22.82
N ALA A 6 3.81 10.65 21.70
CA ALA A 6 4.37 9.32 21.49
C ALA A 6 5.41 9.38 20.35
N THR A 7 6.62 8.92 20.66
CA THR A 7 7.74 8.89 19.70
C THR A 7 7.86 7.53 19.02
N ASN A 8 8.53 7.51 17.89
CA ASN A 8 8.86 6.26 17.22
C ASN A 8 9.86 5.43 18.07
N ALA A 9 9.69 4.13 18.07
CA ALA A 9 10.64 3.18 18.66
C ALA A 9 11.90 3.03 17.79
N VAL A 10 11.77 3.22 16.47
CA VAL A 10 12.89 3.27 15.52
C VAL A 10 12.65 4.37 14.49
N ASN A 11 13.73 4.98 14.02
CA ASN A 11 13.69 6.07 13.07
C ASN A 11 14.24 5.64 11.72
N PRO A 12 13.47 5.83 10.62
CA PRO A 12 13.99 5.65 9.28
C PRO A 12 15.05 6.71 8.97
N PRO A 13 15.92 6.47 7.99
CA PRO A 13 16.77 7.51 7.43
C PRO A 13 15.90 8.62 6.80
N ALA A 14 16.47 9.81 6.66
CA ALA A 14 15.79 10.84 5.89
C ALA A 14 15.56 10.35 4.45
N VAL A 15 14.43 10.75 3.87
CA VAL A 15 14.12 10.41 2.47
C VAL A 15 15.24 10.90 1.55
N GLY A 16 15.83 9.98 0.77
CA GLY A 16 17.00 10.25 -0.07
C GLY A 16 18.34 9.82 0.53
N GLU A 17 18.38 9.36 1.76
CA GLU A 17 19.55 8.71 2.36
C GLU A 17 19.58 7.19 2.08
N THR A 18 18.52 6.62 1.54
CA THR A 18 18.49 5.28 0.96
C THR A 18 18.30 5.38 -0.55
N LYS A 19 19.14 4.67 -1.31
CA LYS A 19 19.01 4.46 -2.74
C LYS A 19 18.74 2.99 -3.01
N LEU A 20 17.64 2.70 -3.66
CA LEU A 20 17.33 1.36 -4.16
C LEU A 20 18.21 1.07 -5.36
N GLY A 21 18.81 -0.12 -5.41
CA GLY A 21 19.67 -0.59 -6.47
C GLY A 21 19.05 -1.71 -7.30
N GLY A 22 19.84 -2.28 -8.18
CA GLY A 22 19.48 -3.41 -9.02
C GLY A 22 18.19 -3.16 -9.82
N ARG A 23 17.49 -4.23 -10.13
CA ARG A 23 16.25 -4.19 -10.91
C ARG A 23 15.14 -3.35 -10.27
N ILE A 24 15.04 -3.36 -8.93
CA ILE A 24 14.04 -2.57 -8.20
C ILE A 24 14.31 -1.08 -8.39
N GLY A 25 15.57 -0.66 -8.20
CA GLY A 25 15.99 0.72 -8.40
C GLY A 25 15.79 1.20 -9.84
N GLU A 26 16.19 0.39 -10.83
CA GLU A 26 16.00 0.69 -12.26
C GLU A 26 14.51 0.85 -12.64
N THR A 27 13.65 -0.02 -12.09
CA THR A 27 12.21 0.07 -12.32
C THR A 27 11.65 1.36 -11.73
N PHE A 28 12.08 1.71 -10.51
CA PHE A 28 11.66 2.94 -9.87
C PHE A 28 12.17 4.18 -10.64
N ASP A 29 13.40 4.18 -11.10
CA ASP A 29 13.98 5.30 -11.87
C ASP A 29 13.25 5.53 -13.19
N ARG A 30 12.88 4.46 -13.92
CA ARG A 30 12.02 4.57 -15.11
C ARG A 30 10.65 5.14 -14.77
N PHE A 31 10.03 4.66 -13.69
CA PHE A 31 8.72 5.18 -13.26
C PHE A 31 8.79 6.64 -12.85
N ILE A 32 9.85 7.07 -12.16
CA ILE A 32 10.11 8.48 -11.83
C ILE A 32 10.18 9.31 -13.11
N TYR A 33 10.96 8.88 -14.09
CA TYR A 33 11.07 9.62 -15.34
C TYR A 33 9.74 9.74 -16.07
N GLU A 34 9.05 8.64 -16.29
CA GLU A 34 7.81 8.59 -17.08
C GLU A 34 6.64 9.29 -16.38
N ARG A 35 6.54 9.21 -15.05
CA ARG A 35 5.35 9.63 -14.31
C ARG A 35 5.55 10.88 -13.45
N ILE A 36 6.79 11.28 -13.13
CA ILE A 36 7.07 12.38 -12.20
C ILE A 36 7.90 13.49 -12.85
N THR A 37 9.08 13.19 -13.42
CA THR A 37 10.05 14.24 -13.81
C THR A 37 10.06 14.54 -15.31
N GLY A 38 9.73 13.60 -16.16
CA GLY A 38 9.81 13.74 -17.61
C GLY A 38 8.82 14.75 -18.20
N SER A 39 9.09 15.19 -19.42
CA SER A 39 8.24 16.16 -20.12
C SER A 39 6.81 15.68 -20.33
N PHE A 40 6.61 14.38 -20.56
CA PHE A 40 5.28 13.79 -20.67
C PHE A 40 4.49 13.97 -19.36
N ALA A 41 5.11 13.67 -18.21
CA ALA A 41 4.47 13.84 -16.91
C ALA A 41 4.05 15.31 -16.69
N LYS A 42 4.99 16.24 -16.88
CA LYS A 42 4.75 17.67 -16.68
C LYS A 42 3.64 18.22 -17.59
N ASN A 43 3.64 17.85 -18.86
CA ASN A 43 2.73 18.41 -19.86
C ASN A 43 1.36 17.70 -19.95
N ASN A 44 1.24 16.50 -19.42
CA ASN A 44 -0.01 15.72 -19.50
C ASN A 44 -0.55 15.37 -18.12
N ILE A 45 0.21 14.66 -17.26
CA ILE A 45 -0.30 14.13 -16.01
C ILE A 45 -0.63 15.25 -15.02
N TYR A 46 0.34 16.13 -14.73
CA TYR A 46 0.10 17.25 -13.83
C TYR A 46 -0.89 18.24 -14.40
N LYS A 47 -0.72 18.58 -15.70
CA LYS A 47 -1.61 19.54 -16.36
C LYS A 47 -3.07 19.10 -16.30
N GLU A 48 -3.35 17.83 -16.62
CA GLU A 48 -4.71 17.27 -16.57
C GLU A 48 -5.29 17.32 -15.16
N ALA A 49 -4.49 16.95 -14.14
CA ALA A 49 -4.91 16.98 -12.74
C ALA A 49 -5.15 18.43 -12.24
N GLU A 50 -4.33 19.38 -12.65
CA GLU A 50 -4.49 20.80 -12.31
C GLU A 50 -5.69 21.44 -13.01
N ASP A 51 -5.91 21.14 -14.30
CA ASP A 51 -7.02 21.67 -15.09
C ASP A 51 -8.38 21.28 -14.50
N ALA A 52 -8.47 20.14 -13.79
CA ALA A 52 -9.68 19.72 -13.09
C ALA A 52 -10.15 20.71 -12.00
N PHE A 53 -9.21 21.41 -11.35
CA PHE A 53 -9.53 22.46 -10.35
C PHE A 53 -9.99 23.78 -10.99
N ILE A 54 -9.65 24.01 -12.26
CA ILE A 54 -10.07 25.18 -13.03
C ILE A 54 -11.46 24.93 -13.63
N THR A 55 -11.65 23.75 -14.25
CA THR A 55 -12.89 23.45 -15.00
C THR A 55 -14.06 23.10 -14.11
N ARG A 56 -13.83 22.58 -12.91
CA ARG A 56 -14.82 22.11 -11.91
C ARG A 56 -16.08 21.55 -12.57
N GLU A 57 -16.55 20.41 -12.15
CA GLU A 57 -17.71 19.76 -12.73
C GLU A 57 -18.93 19.77 -11.81
N ASP A 58 -20.12 19.84 -12.40
CA ASP A 58 -21.36 19.54 -11.71
C ASP A 58 -21.58 18.03 -11.66
N ASP A 59 -22.15 17.52 -10.56
CA ASP A 59 -22.54 16.12 -10.39
C ASP A 59 -23.82 15.78 -11.18
N LYS A 60 -23.94 16.26 -12.41
CA LYS A 60 -25.05 15.90 -13.29
C LYS A 60 -24.78 14.60 -13.99
N ASN A 61 -25.77 13.77 -14.04
CA ASN A 61 -25.88 12.45 -14.64
C ASN A 61 -25.12 12.19 -15.94
N PRO A 62 -24.37 11.05 -16.06
CA PRO A 62 -23.88 10.25 -14.95
C PRO A 62 -22.73 10.97 -14.25
N PRO A 63 -22.46 10.68 -12.97
CA PRO A 63 -21.39 11.35 -12.25
C PRO A 63 -20.03 10.89 -12.80
N ILE A 64 -19.51 11.60 -13.77
CA ILE A 64 -18.19 11.38 -14.33
C ILE A 64 -17.23 12.27 -13.56
N GLY A 65 -16.22 11.65 -12.90
CA GLY A 65 -15.12 12.39 -12.34
C GLY A 65 -15.28 12.90 -10.93
N LEU A 66 -16.19 12.38 -10.13
CA LEU A 66 -16.43 12.83 -8.74
C LEU A 66 -15.18 12.84 -7.84
N TRP A 67 -14.24 11.91 -8.03
CA TRP A 67 -13.00 11.81 -7.24
C TRP A 67 -11.76 12.36 -7.95
N ARG A 68 -11.90 13.01 -9.09
CA ARG A 68 -10.74 13.50 -9.85
C ARG A 68 -9.89 14.53 -9.11
N GLY A 69 -10.43 15.21 -8.09
CA GLY A 69 -9.69 16.11 -7.22
C GLY A 69 -8.59 15.43 -6.39
N GLU A 70 -8.62 14.09 -6.26
CA GLU A 70 -7.57 13.35 -5.57
C GLU A 70 -6.26 13.27 -6.37
N PHE A 71 -6.34 13.34 -7.71
CA PHE A 71 -5.19 13.02 -8.56
C PHE A 71 -4.05 14.02 -8.42
N TRP A 72 -4.36 15.33 -8.37
CA TRP A 72 -3.33 16.32 -8.09
C TRP A 72 -2.65 16.05 -6.74
N GLY A 73 -3.43 15.83 -5.69
CA GLY A 73 -2.89 15.55 -4.37
C GLY A 73 -2.01 14.31 -4.32
N LYS A 74 -2.46 13.18 -4.90
CA LYS A 74 -1.66 11.95 -4.99
C LYS A 74 -0.38 12.17 -5.78
N GLN A 75 -0.46 12.85 -6.91
CA GLN A 75 0.68 13.13 -7.78
C GLN A 75 1.69 14.06 -7.09
N ILE A 76 1.24 15.13 -6.45
CA ILE A 76 2.14 16.10 -5.82
C ILE A 76 2.80 15.55 -4.55
N ILE A 77 2.09 14.72 -3.75
CA ILE A 77 2.66 14.00 -2.62
C ILE A 77 3.79 13.07 -3.10
N SER A 78 3.54 12.31 -4.18
CA SER A 78 4.54 11.46 -4.81
C SER A 78 5.74 12.28 -5.31
N ALA A 79 5.49 13.40 -5.97
CA ALA A 79 6.53 14.30 -6.46
C ALA A 79 7.38 14.91 -5.33
N CYS A 80 6.77 15.37 -4.23
CA CYS A 80 7.51 15.89 -3.08
C CYS A 80 8.44 14.84 -2.48
N ARG A 81 7.99 13.60 -2.38
CA ARG A 81 8.81 12.48 -1.87
C ARG A 81 9.92 12.10 -2.83
N VAL A 82 9.62 12.01 -4.14
CA VAL A 82 10.63 11.78 -5.18
C VAL A 82 11.66 12.92 -5.22
N CYS A 83 11.23 14.16 -5.06
CA CYS A 83 12.12 15.32 -4.99
C CYS A 83 13.14 15.20 -3.83
N ARG A 84 12.68 14.78 -2.64
CA ARG A 84 13.57 14.48 -1.51
C ARG A 84 14.47 13.27 -1.80
N TYR A 85 13.91 12.19 -2.38
CA TYR A 85 14.64 10.95 -2.71
C TYR A 85 15.76 11.18 -3.72
N LYS A 86 15.52 11.97 -4.76
CA LYS A 86 16.51 12.31 -5.80
C LYS A 86 17.34 13.55 -5.48
N LYS A 87 16.94 14.36 -4.48
CA LYS A 87 17.52 15.68 -4.18
C LYS A 87 17.47 16.59 -5.42
N ASP A 88 16.32 16.63 -6.12
CA ASP A 88 16.11 17.22 -7.44
C ASP A 88 15.57 18.64 -7.32
N GLU A 89 16.43 19.65 -7.57
CA GLU A 89 16.06 21.07 -7.49
C GLU A 89 15.19 21.52 -8.69
N GLU A 90 15.29 20.88 -9.86
CA GLU A 90 14.39 21.18 -10.99
C GLU A 90 12.96 20.75 -10.66
N LEU A 91 12.81 19.52 -10.15
CA LEU A 91 11.51 19.04 -9.70
C LEU A 91 10.95 19.89 -8.56
N LYS A 92 11.78 20.35 -7.62
CA LYS A 92 11.38 21.25 -6.54
C LYS A 92 10.79 22.57 -7.06
N ASN A 93 11.42 23.15 -8.07
CA ASN A 93 10.92 24.37 -8.71
C ASN A 93 9.60 24.11 -9.46
N PHE A 94 9.47 22.96 -10.13
CA PHE A 94 8.22 22.55 -10.78
C PHE A 94 7.09 22.35 -9.76
N ILE A 95 7.35 21.66 -8.64
CA ILE A 95 6.39 21.50 -7.54
C ILE A 95 5.91 22.85 -7.02
N LYS A 96 6.84 23.82 -6.87
CA LYS A 96 6.48 25.17 -6.46
C LYS A 96 5.51 25.83 -7.45
N GLN A 97 5.76 25.72 -8.75
CA GLN A 97 4.85 26.25 -9.77
C GLN A 97 3.46 25.56 -9.72
N SER A 98 3.43 24.24 -9.61
CA SER A 98 2.19 23.47 -9.54
C SER A 98 1.34 23.83 -8.32
N VAL A 99 1.95 23.90 -7.12
CA VAL A 99 1.20 24.26 -5.90
C VAL A 99 0.66 25.68 -5.95
N TYR A 100 1.42 26.65 -6.49
CA TYR A 100 0.93 28.01 -6.66
C TYR A 100 -0.21 28.09 -7.69
N LYS A 101 -0.17 27.29 -8.76
CA LYS A 101 -1.27 27.20 -9.71
C LYS A 101 -2.54 26.70 -9.04
N ILE A 102 -2.46 25.66 -8.20
CA ILE A 102 -3.61 25.18 -7.43
C ILE A 102 -4.09 26.22 -6.42
N MET A 103 -3.19 26.89 -5.69
CA MET A 103 -3.56 27.95 -4.76
C MET A 103 -4.28 29.10 -5.46
N SER A 104 -3.95 29.41 -6.71
CA SER A 104 -4.62 30.48 -7.49
C SER A 104 -6.05 30.12 -7.93
N THR A 105 -6.48 28.86 -7.78
CA THR A 105 -7.87 28.44 -8.05
C THR A 105 -8.78 28.60 -6.83
N ALA A 106 -8.25 29.10 -5.70
CA ALA A 106 -9.02 29.30 -4.49
C ALA A 106 -10.12 30.34 -4.68
N ASP A 107 -11.32 30.03 -4.19
CA ASP A 107 -12.40 31.00 -4.07
C ASP A 107 -12.11 31.98 -2.92
N ASP A 108 -12.87 33.07 -2.84
CA ASP A 108 -12.67 34.11 -1.81
C ASP A 108 -12.77 33.55 -0.39
N ASP A 109 -13.63 32.54 -0.18
CA ASP A 109 -13.80 31.84 1.10
C ASP A 109 -12.70 30.82 1.41
N GLY A 110 -11.79 30.56 0.45
CA GLY A 110 -10.68 29.63 0.58
C GLY A 110 -10.94 28.23 0.02
N TYR A 111 -12.07 27.96 -0.63
CA TYR A 111 -12.34 26.68 -1.26
C TYR A 111 -11.40 26.39 -2.44
N ILE A 112 -10.77 25.24 -2.42
CA ILE A 112 -9.98 24.69 -3.53
C ILE A 112 -10.51 23.29 -3.82
N GLY A 113 -11.02 23.03 -5.01
CA GLY A 113 -11.56 21.71 -5.31
C GLY A 113 -12.08 21.58 -6.74
N THR A 114 -12.54 20.41 -7.07
CA THR A 114 -13.03 20.04 -8.40
C THR A 114 -14.55 20.03 -8.50
N TYR A 115 -15.26 20.30 -7.40
CA TYR A 115 -16.71 20.43 -7.34
C TYR A 115 -17.11 21.90 -7.56
N LYS A 116 -18.13 22.13 -8.38
CA LYS A 116 -18.72 23.48 -8.54
C LYS A 116 -19.44 23.94 -7.29
N ASN A 117 -20.13 23.01 -6.61
CA ASN A 117 -20.81 23.30 -5.37
C ASN A 117 -19.96 22.85 -4.17
N PRO A 118 -19.29 23.78 -3.44
CA PRO A 118 -18.49 23.45 -2.27
C PRO A 118 -19.31 22.91 -1.09
N LEU A 119 -20.66 23.14 -1.08
CA LEU A 119 -21.57 22.68 -0.03
C LEU A 119 -21.97 21.22 -0.20
N GLN A 120 -21.54 20.55 -1.26
CA GLN A 120 -21.84 19.14 -1.49
C GLN A 120 -21.01 18.22 -0.58
N VAL A 121 -21.29 18.30 0.73
CA VAL A 121 -20.66 17.51 1.80
C VAL A 121 -21.70 16.95 2.77
N PHE A 122 -22.94 16.92 2.37
CA PHE A 122 -24.06 16.48 3.20
C PHE A 122 -24.07 14.94 3.36
N PRO A 123 -24.81 14.43 4.38
CA PRO A 123 -25.01 13.00 4.57
C PRO A 123 -25.57 12.33 3.33
N ALA A 124 -25.11 11.11 3.06
CA ALA A 124 -25.68 10.29 1.99
C ALA A 124 -27.16 10.02 2.29
N ASP A 125 -28.05 10.43 1.38
CA ASP A 125 -29.49 10.13 1.49
C ASP A 125 -29.70 8.67 1.09
N ARG A 126 -29.84 7.80 2.09
CA ARG A 126 -29.99 6.36 1.91
C ARG A 126 -31.32 5.95 1.27
N GLU A 127 -32.34 6.80 1.35
CA GLU A 127 -33.66 6.52 0.79
C GLU A 127 -33.80 7.01 -0.67
N LYS A 128 -33.06 8.05 -1.02
CA LYS A 128 -33.10 8.70 -2.35
C LYS A 128 -31.89 8.40 -3.22
N GLY A 129 -30.96 7.55 -2.74
CA GLY A 129 -29.75 7.21 -3.46
C GLY A 129 -30.02 6.65 -4.84
N ARG A 130 -29.28 7.13 -5.84
CA ARG A 130 -29.31 6.58 -7.19
C ARG A 130 -28.75 5.17 -7.17
N GLU A 131 -29.41 4.25 -7.83
CA GLU A 131 -28.79 2.97 -8.19
C GLU A 131 -27.65 3.24 -9.18
N ILE A 132 -26.44 3.42 -8.68
CA ILE A 132 -25.24 3.42 -9.50
C ILE A 132 -24.55 2.09 -9.23
N MET A 133 -24.45 1.28 -10.27
CA MET A 133 -23.82 -0.03 -10.18
C MET A 133 -24.48 -0.98 -9.15
N GLY A 134 -25.79 -0.94 -8.99
CA GLY A 134 -26.51 -1.77 -8.02
C GLY A 134 -26.40 -1.29 -6.56
N PHE A 135 -25.86 -0.08 -6.34
CA PHE A 135 -25.84 0.56 -5.02
C PHE A 135 -26.82 1.70 -4.95
N SER A 136 -27.58 1.72 -3.88
CA SER A 136 -28.27 2.90 -3.41
C SER A 136 -27.30 3.71 -2.54
N CYS A 137 -26.53 4.60 -3.15
CA CYS A 137 -25.71 5.55 -2.42
C CYS A 137 -25.59 6.86 -3.18
N GLU A 138 -25.56 7.94 -2.45
CA GLU A 138 -25.18 9.22 -3.00
C GLU A 138 -23.66 9.26 -3.12
N TRP A 139 -23.17 9.30 -4.34
CA TRP A 139 -21.73 9.36 -4.59
C TRP A 139 -21.22 10.76 -4.28
N ASN A 140 -20.62 10.90 -3.12
CA ASN A 140 -20.03 12.16 -2.69
C ASN A 140 -18.59 11.94 -2.26
N TRP A 141 -17.66 12.40 -3.09
CA TRP A 141 -16.21 12.31 -2.87
C TRP A 141 -15.59 13.68 -2.53
N ASN A 142 -16.38 14.70 -2.22
CA ASN A 142 -15.88 16.05 -2.01
C ASN A 142 -14.82 16.11 -0.90
N ILE A 143 -15.10 15.54 0.30
CA ILE A 143 -14.15 15.56 1.41
C ILE A 143 -12.94 14.65 1.12
N TRP A 144 -13.12 13.53 0.42
CA TRP A 144 -12.02 12.73 -0.09
C TRP A 144 -11.08 13.53 -0.99
N CYS A 145 -11.60 14.31 -1.92
CA CYS A 145 -10.81 15.20 -2.78
C CYS A 145 -10.09 16.26 -1.93
N ARG A 146 -10.79 16.86 -0.99
CA ARG A 146 -10.21 17.84 -0.05
C ARG A 146 -9.09 17.25 0.82
N LYS A 147 -9.23 15.99 1.24
CA LYS A 147 -8.16 15.27 1.96
C LYS A 147 -6.86 15.31 1.17
N TYR A 148 -6.91 14.97 -0.12
CA TYR A 148 -5.72 14.93 -0.95
C TYR A 148 -5.20 16.31 -1.29
N THR A 149 -6.08 17.29 -1.49
CA THR A 149 -5.69 18.69 -1.65
C THR A 149 -4.95 19.20 -0.41
N LEU A 150 -5.53 18.99 0.79
CA LEU A 150 -4.90 19.40 2.06
C LEU A 150 -3.55 18.72 2.27
N TRP A 151 -3.50 17.40 2.06
CA TRP A 151 -2.25 16.65 2.22
C TRP A 151 -1.18 17.08 1.22
N GLY A 152 -1.56 17.31 -0.04
CA GLY A 152 -0.66 17.84 -1.06
C GLY A 152 -0.09 19.23 -0.68
N LEU A 153 -0.93 20.15 -0.19
CA LEU A 153 -0.50 21.45 0.31
C LEU A 153 0.51 21.31 1.46
N LEU A 154 0.24 20.42 2.42
CA LEU A 154 1.12 20.20 3.57
C LEU A 154 2.47 19.57 3.18
N GLU A 155 2.48 18.57 2.27
CA GLU A 155 3.74 18.00 1.75
C GLU A 155 4.56 19.05 0.97
N CYS A 156 3.89 19.94 0.22
CA CYS A 156 4.55 21.07 -0.44
C CYS A 156 5.10 22.07 0.58
N TYR A 157 4.35 22.37 1.64
CA TYR A 157 4.84 23.22 2.72
C TYR A 157 6.08 22.64 3.40
N GLU A 158 6.06 21.34 3.71
CA GLU A 158 7.21 20.66 4.34
C GLU A 158 8.45 20.60 3.42
N LEU A 159 8.24 20.55 2.09
CA LEU A 159 9.34 20.56 1.12
C LEU A 159 9.91 21.96 0.88
N LEU A 160 9.03 22.95 0.74
CA LEU A 160 9.37 24.30 0.28
C LEU A 160 9.58 25.30 1.42
N CYS A 161 9.08 24.99 2.62
CA CYS A 161 9.08 25.86 3.80
C CYS A 161 8.45 27.23 3.55
N ASP A 162 7.47 27.32 2.62
CA ASP A 162 6.82 28.58 2.24
C ASP A 162 5.55 28.81 3.06
N PRO A 163 5.53 29.83 3.94
CA PRO A 163 4.39 30.09 4.83
C PRO A 163 3.08 30.40 4.10
N LYS A 164 3.12 30.87 2.86
CA LYS A 164 1.92 31.13 2.05
C LYS A 164 1.14 29.85 1.78
N ILE A 165 1.83 28.72 1.63
CA ILE A 165 1.20 27.41 1.43
C ILE A 165 0.49 26.97 2.70
N LEU A 166 1.11 27.15 3.87
CA LEU A 166 0.48 26.84 5.15
C LEU A 166 -0.73 27.73 5.42
N ASP A 167 -0.66 29.03 5.11
CA ASP A 167 -1.80 29.95 5.24
C ASP A 167 -2.95 29.56 4.30
N CYS A 168 -2.64 29.10 3.10
CA CYS A 168 -3.63 28.56 2.17
C CYS A 168 -4.29 27.30 2.75
N ALA A 169 -3.52 26.35 3.28
CA ALA A 169 -4.02 25.13 3.91
C ALA A 169 -4.94 25.44 5.11
N LYS A 170 -4.61 26.47 5.90
CA LYS A 170 -5.47 26.94 7.01
C LYS A 170 -6.82 27.46 6.49
N LYS A 171 -6.80 28.41 5.54
CA LYS A 171 -8.03 28.96 4.96
C LYS A 171 -8.91 27.88 4.34
N PHE A 172 -8.29 26.96 3.59
CA PHE A 172 -8.97 25.83 2.97
C PHE A 172 -9.66 24.92 4.00
N THR A 173 -9.00 24.64 5.12
CA THR A 173 -9.57 23.80 6.18
C THR A 173 -10.63 24.55 6.98
N ASP A 174 -10.47 25.85 7.23
CA ASP A 174 -11.47 26.70 7.87
C ASP A 174 -12.74 26.78 7.04
N GLN A 175 -12.63 26.82 5.72
CA GLN A 175 -13.76 26.73 4.81
C GLN A 175 -14.51 25.41 4.94
N LEU A 176 -13.82 24.26 5.03
CA LEU A 176 -14.45 22.96 5.26
C LEU A 176 -15.22 22.95 6.60
N ILE A 177 -14.62 23.48 7.68
CA ILE A 177 -15.28 23.57 8.99
C ILE A 177 -16.54 24.43 8.90
N SER A 178 -16.51 25.54 8.17
CA SER A 178 -17.66 26.40 7.93
C SER A 178 -18.77 25.68 7.15
N VAL A 179 -18.39 24.96 6.10
CA VAL A 179 -19.35 24.17 5.30
C VAL A 179 -20.04 23.11 6.13
N LEU A 180 -19.29 22.32 6.91
CA LEU A 180 -19.87 21.28 7.78
C LEU A 180 -20.89 21.87 8.77
N LYS A 181 -20.63 23.06 9.32
CA LYS A 181 -21.58 23.77 10.18
C LYS A 181 -22.81 24.27 9.41
N THR A 182 -22.61 24.80 8.20
CA THR A 182 -23.71 25.35 7.38
C THR A 182 -24.71 24.28 6.96
N VAL A 183 -24.21 23.07 6.63
CA VAL A 183 -25.06 21.95 6.21
C VAL A 183 -25.46 21.03 7.36
N ASP A 184 -25.08 21.38 8.59
CA ASP A 184 -25.32 20.60 9.82
C ASP A 184 -24.93 19.12 9.66
N ALA A 185 -23.72 18.87 9.16
CA ALA A 185 -23.25 17.54 8.85
C ALA A 185 -22.14 17.06 9.78
N ASN A 186 -22.27 15.83 10.28
CA ASN A 186 -21.16 15.12 10.89
C ASN A 186 -20.26 14.53 9.78
N ILE A 187 -18.96 14.87 9.79
CA ILE A 187 -18.01 14.44 8.77
C ILE A 187 -17.97 12.90 8.62
N CYS A 188 -18.13 12.16 9.70
CA CYS A 188 -18.14 10.69 9.69
C CYS A 188 -19.41 10.08 9.07
N GLU A 189 -20.43 10.88 8.82
CA GLU A 189 -21.68 10.44 8.20
C GLU A 189 -21.82 10.96 6.77
N THR A 190 -20.84 11.74 6.28
CA THR A 190 -20.84 12.33 4.94
C THR A 190 -20.13 11.44 3.92
N GLY A 191 -20.51 11.59 2.68
CA GLY A 191 -19.85 10.93 1.57
C GLY A 191 -20.12 9.44 1.45
N THR A 192 -19.29 8.77 0.66
CA THR A 192 -19.44 7.33 0.37
C THR A 192 -18.92 6.44 1.50
N PHE A 193 -19.33 5.16 1.48
CA PHE A 193 -18.87 4.11 2.39
C PHE A 193 -19.08 4.44 3.87
N TYR A 194 -20.29 4.90 4.22
CA TYR A 194 -20.63 5.26 5.61
C TYR A 194 -19.62 6.22 6.24
N GLY A 195 -19.21 7.22 5.48
CA GLY A 195 -18.29 8.26 5.93
C GLY A 195 -16.83 7.87 5.98
N VAL A 196 -16.43 6.61 5.70
CA VAL A 196 -15.02 6.18 5.77
C VAL A 196 -14.14 6.99 4.81
N ALA A 197 -14.63 7.25 3.59
CA ALA A 197 -13.90 8.08 2.63
C ALA A 197 -13.65 9.49 3.16
N SER A 198 -14.67 10.14 3.72
CA SER A 198 -14.57 11.49 4.29
C SER A 198 -13.73 11.52 5.57
N ALA A 199 -13.93 10.58 6.48
CA ALA A 199 -13.21 10.49 7.75
C ALA A 199 -11.70 10.24 7.56
N SER A 200 -11.29 9.71 6.41
CA SER A 200 -9.88 9.49 6.09
C SER A 200 -9.03 10.79 5.98
N ILE A 201 -9.68 11.98 6.02
CA ILE A 201 -9.00 13.28 6.15
C ILE A 201 -8.31 13.45 7.53
N LEU A 202 -8.53 12.55 8.47
CA LEU A 202 -8.00 12.58 9.83
C LEU A 202 -6.49 12.87 9.87
N LYS A 203 -5.69 12.19 9.05
CA LYS A 203 -4.24 12.39 9.04
C LYS A 203 -3.81 13.80 8.61
N PRO A 204 -4.22 14.35 7.45
CA PRO A 204 -3.82 15.70 7.09
C PRO A 204 -4.37 16.77 8.05
N LEU A 205 -5.50 16.56 8.72
CA LEU A 205 -5.96 17.46 9.79
C LEU A 205 -4.99 17.50 10.96
N LEU A 206 -4.48 16.35 11.39
CA LEU A 206 -3.48 16.26 12.46
C LEU A 206 -2.13 16.83 12.03
N MET A 207 -1.71 16.64 10.77
CA MET A 207 -0.53 17.31 10.22
C MET A 207 -0.69 18.83 10.27
N LEU A 208 -1.84 19.37 9.85
CA LEU A 208 -2.11 20.81 9.93
C LEU A 208 -2.12 21.30 11.38
N TYR A 209 -2.74 20.56 12.31
CA TYR A 209 -2.70 20.89 13.73
C TYR A 209 -1.26 20.96 14.25
N ARG A 210 -0.42 19.99 13.91
CA ARG A 210 0.99 19.98 14.33
C ARG A 210 1.76 21.20 13.85
N HIS A 211 1.57 21.61 12.61
CA HIS A 211 2.24 22.79 12.06
C HIS A 211 1.75 24.09 12.65
N THR A 212 0.48 24.17 13.09
CA THR A 212 -0.17 25.43 13.47
C THR A 212 -0.46 25.58 14.96
N GLY A 213 -0.61 24.49 15.70
CA GLY A 213 -1.13 24.46 17.09
C GLY A 213 -2.59 24.88 17.21
N THR A 214 -3.31 25.01 16.11
CA THR A 214 -4.66 25.58 16.08
C THR A 214 -5.71 24.54 16.52
N LYS A 215 -6.28 24.75 17.70
CA LYS A 215 -7.16 23.79 18.40
C LYS A 215 -8.33 23.29 17.55
N ARG A 216 -8.98 24.13 16.74
CA ARG A 216 -10.14 23.72 15.94
C ARG A 216 -9.85 22.58 14.94
N TYR A 217 -8.62 22.45 14.45
CA TYR A 217 -8.22 21.33 13.59
C TYR A 217 -8.08 20.03 14.38
N PHE A 218 -7.57 20.13 15.60
CA PHE A 218 -7.52 19.01 16.53
C PHE A 218 -8.93 18.60 16.98
N ASP A 219 -9.81 19.57 17.27
CA ASP A 219 -11.20 19.29 17.67
C ASP A 219 -11.95 18.55 16.54
N LEU A 220 -11.77 18.96 15.27
CA LEU A 220 -12.35 18.22 14.14
C LEU A 220 -11.76 16.81 14.01
N ALA A 221 -10.45 16.64 14.20
CA ALA A 221 -9.82 15.32 14.20
C ALA A 221 -10.37 14.42 15.33
N MET A 222 -10.55 14.96 16.52
CA MET A 222 -11.12 14.22 17.65
C MET A 222 -12.60 13.89 17.46
N SER A 223 -13.38 14.73 16.75
CA SER A 223 -14.76 14.39 16.41
C SER A 223 -14.85 13.19 15.45
N ILE A 224 -13.87 13.04 14.54
CA ILE A 224 -13.75 11.85 13.68
C ILE A 224 -13.46 10.61 14.53
N ALA A 225 -12.51 10.71 15.47
CA ALA A 225 -12.18 9.60 16.37
C ALA A 225 -13.39 9.18 17.22
N ALA A 226 -14.13 10.17 17.77
CA ALA A 226 -15.36 9.91 18.50
C ALA A 226 -16.41 9.20 17.64
N GLY A 227 -16.58 9.62 16.38
CA GLY A 227 -17.47 8.94 15.43
C GLY A 227 -17.10 7.47 15.18
N PHE A 228 -15.83 7.12 15.25
CA PHE A 228 -15.37 5.73 15.11
C PHE A 228 -15.63 4.86 16.35
N GLU A 229 -16.13 5.43 17.43
CA GLU A 229 -16.43 4.75 18.69
C GLU A 229 -17.91 4.81 19.06
N ASP A 230 -18.61 5.92 18.77
CA ASP A 230 -19.95 6.22 19.22
C ASP A 230 -21.04 5.45 18.45
N GLU A 231 -21.74 4.55 19.14
CA GLU A 231 -22.82 3.73 18.58
C GLU A 231 -24.01 4.55 18.06
N SER A 232 -24.20 5.78 18.54
CA SER A 232 -25.32 6.64 18.13
C SER A 232 -25.16 7.23 16.72
N THR A 233 -23.94 7.24 16.17
CA THR A 233 -23.67 7.76 14.82
C THR A 233 -23.88 6.69 13.75
N ASN A 234 -24.16 7.11 12.52
CA ASN A 234 -24.31 6.20 11.38
C ASN A 234 -22.99 5.96 10.62
N CYS A 235 -21.83 6.19 11.22
CA CYS A 235 -20.54 5.97 10.59
C CYS A 235 -19.97 4.58 10.87
N ALA A 236 -18.93 4.19 10.16
CA ALA A 236 -18.16 2.98 10.45
C ALA A 236 -17.50 3.07 11.83
N LYS A 237 -17.63 2.03 12.64
CA LYS A 237 -17.11 1.97 14.02
C LYS A 237 -15.68 1.40 14.05
N LEU A 238 -14.75 2.01 13.32
CA LEU A 238 -13.43 1.42 13.08
C LEU A 238 -12.64 1.15 14.37
N ILE A 239 -12.60 2.12 15.31
CA ILE A 239 -11.88 1.95 16.58
C ILE A 239 -12.59 0.92 17.45
N ARG A 240 -13.92 1.04 17.60
CA ARG A 240 -14.70 0.15 18.44
C ARG A 240 -14.61 -1.30 17.96
N LYS A 241 -14.90 -1.56 16.68
CA LYS A 241 -14.86 -2.91 16.12
C LYS A 241 -13.48 -3.55 16.21
N SER A 242 -12.41 -2.76 16.06
CA SER A 242 -11.03 -3.25 16.25
C SER A 242 -10.75 -3.61 17.70
N LEU A 243 -11.14 -2.77 18.66
CA LEU A 243 -10.94 -3.05 20.09
C LEU A 243 -11.76 -4.26 20.56
N ASP A 244 -12.95 -4.44 20.03
CA ASP A 244 -13.83 -5.56 20.32
C ASP A 244 -13.47 -6.84 19.53
N ASN A 245 -12.41 -6.80 18.70
CA ASN A 245 -11.92 -7.90 17.84
C ASN A 245 -13.00 -8.50 16.93
N ILE A 246 -13.88 -7.66 16.38
CA ILE A 246 -14.89 -8.11 15.43
C ILE A 246 -14.20 -8.47 14.10
N PRO A 247 -14.41 -9.70 13.53
CA PRO A 247 -13.86 -10.07 12.23
C PRO A 247 -14.20 -9.04 11.14
N ILE A 248 -13.22 -8.63 10.35
CA ILE A 248 -13.34 -7.46 9.45
C ILE A 248 -14.44 -7.67 8.39
N HIS A 249 -14.57 -8.87 7.83
CA HIS A 249 -15.61 -9.17 6.84
C HIS A 249 -17.03 -8.99 7.41
N LEU A 250 -17.20 -9.11 8.74
CA LEU A 250 -18.47 -8.87 9.42
C LEU A 250 -18.78 -7.37 9.58
N TRP A 251 -17.81 -6.47 9.34
CA TRP A 251 -18.07 -5.04 9.41
C TRP A 251 -19.06 -4.56 8.33
N ASN A 252 -19.29 -5.38 7.30
CA ASN A 252 -20.22 -5.11 6.21
C ASN A 252 -21.63 -5.71 6.41
N ILE A 253 -21.89 -6.46 7.50
CA ILE A 253 -23.17 -7.19 7.68
C ILE A 253 -24.38 -6.28 7.83
N ASP A 254 -24.20 -5.09 8.41
CA ASP A 254 -25.28 -4.09 8.57
C ASP A 254 -25.75 -3.48 7.23
N LEU A 255 -25.25 -4.00 6.10
CA LEU A 255 -25.41 -3.41 4.78
C LEU A 255 -26.43 -4.11 3.89
N GLU A 256 -27.03 -5.21 4.34
CA GLU A 256 -28.10 -5.86 3.60
C GLU A 256 -29.37 -5.01 3.63
N SER A 257 -29.70 -4.42 2.48
CA SER A 257 -31.02 -3.81 2.34
C SER A 257 -32.08 -4.88 2.29
N LYS A 258 -33.30 -4.56 2.76
CA LYS A 258 -34.50 -5.39 2.65
C LYS A 258 -34.85 -5.81 1.20
N LYS A 259 -34.13 -5.30 0.19
CA LYS A 259 -34.30 -5.60 -1.25
C LYS A 259 -33.13 -6.39 -1.84
N GLY A 260 -32.19 -6.89 -1.04
CA GLY A 260 -31.01 -7.62 -1.55
C GLY A 260 -29.99 -6.75 -2.29
N THR A 261 -30.13 -5.42 -2.25
CA THR A 261 -29.15 -4.46 -2.72
C THR A 261 -28.26 -4.04 -1.56
N ILE A 262 -26.95 -4.04 -1.75
CA ILE A 262 -26.01 -3.54 -0.76
C ILE A 262 -26.13 -2.02 -0.74
N THR A 263 -26.64 -1.47 0.38
CA THR A 263 -26.83 -0.03 0.56
C THR A 263 -25.58 0.73 0.98
N GLY A 264 -24.43 0.06 1.06
CA GLY A 264 -23.15 0.67 1.35
C GLY A 264 -22.10 -0.37 1.72
N VAL A 265 -20.84 0.00 1.66
CA VAL A 265 -19.71 -0.82 2.04
C VAL A 265 -18.90 -0.04 3.06
N THR A 266 -18.83 -0.54 4.31
CA THR A 266 -17.96 0.04 5.35
C THR A 266 -16.55 -0.54 5.30
N GLY A 267 -16.38 -1.68 4.66
CA GLY A 267 -15.12 -2.42 4.56
C GLY A 267 -14.36 -2.17 3.27
N LYS A 268 -14.26 -0.92 2.83
CA LYS A 268 -13.35 -0.53 1.75
C LYS A 268 -11.91 -0.53 2.26
N VAL A 269 -11.05 -1.30 1.59
CA VAL A 269 -9.67 -1.55 2.05
C VAL A 269 -8.87 -0.26 2.12
N TYR A 270 -8.78 0.45 0.98
CA TYR A 270 -7.96 1.65 0.87
C TYR A 270 -8.38 2.77 1.80
N GLU A 271 -9.69 3.06 1.87
CA GLU A 271 -10.24 4.11 2.71
C GLU A 271 -10.08 3.77 4.19
N THR A 272 -10.31 2.52 4.58
CA THR A 272 -10.14 2.06 5.96
C THR A 272 -8.68 2.14 6.41
N LEU A 273 -7.74 1.64 5.60
CA LEU A 273 -6.31 1.77 5.88
C LEU A 273 -5.88 3.24 5.99
N SER A 274 -6.47 4.13 5.18
CA SER A 274 -6.24 5.57 5.28
C SER A 274 -6.76 6.17 6.60
N CYS A 275 -7.87 5.66 7.13
CA CYS A 275 -8.37 6.04 8.46
C CYS A 275 -7.41 5.57 9.56
N PHE A 276 -6.90 4.33 9.47
CA PHE A 276 -5.93 3.81 10.45
C PHE A 276 -4.59 4.53 10.41
N ASP A 277 -4.17 5.05 9.25
CA ASP A 277 -3.02 5.96 9.14
C ASP A 277 -3.24 7.24 9.99
N GLY A 278 -4.48 7.77 10.00
CA GLY A 278 -4.89 8.86 10.87
C GLY A 278 -4.99 8.47 12.35
N ILE A 279 -5.47 7.26 12.66
CA ILE A 279 -5.55 6.74 14.04
C ILE A 279 -4.15 6.57 14.64
N LEU A 280 -3.17 6.10 13.87
CA LEU A 280 -1.77 6.06 14.32
C LEU A 280 -1.18 7.46 14.53
N GLU A 281 -1.57 8.44 13.72
CA GLU A 281 -1.18 9.83 13.93
C GLU A 281 -1.85 10.43 15.18
N LEU A 282 -3.10 10.06 15.50
CA LEU A 282 -3.73 10.40 16.78
C LEU A 282 -2.93 9.86 17.97
N TYR A 283 -2.47 8.61 17.89
CA TYR A 283 -1.58 8.06 18.92
C TYR A 283 -0.34 8.93 19.11
N ARG A 284 0.35 9.32 18.02
CA ARG A 284 1.53 10.18 18.11
C ARG A 284 1.23 11.52 18.76
N VAL A 285 0.12 12.15 18.37
CA VAL A 285 -0.25 13.49 18.85
C VAL A 285 -0.75 13.46 20.28
N THR A 286 -1.52 12.45 20.68
CA THR A 286 -2.19 12.38 21.99
C THR A 286 -1.44 11.57 23.04
N GLY A 287 -0.63 10.59 22.62
CA GLY A 287 -0.03 9.58 23.51
C GLY A 287 -1.04 8.55 24.04
N ASP A 288 -2.31 8.60 23.61
CA ASP A 288 -3.33 7.67 24.08
C ASP A 288 -3.15 6.30 23.43
N LYS A 289 -2.72 5.34 24.25
CA LYS A 289 -2.42 3.95 23.84
C LYS A 289 -3.63 3.22 23.24
N LYS A 290 -4.84 3.69 23.49
CA LYS A 290 -6.07 3.13 22.88
C LYS A 290 -5.97 3.11 21.34
N PHE A 291 -5.46 4.18 20.74
CA PHE A 291 -5.33 4.29 19.30
C PHE A 291 -4.30 3.33 18.72
N LEU A 292 -3.16 3.15 19.40
CA LEU A 292 -2.17 2.14 19.01
C LEU A 292 -2.78 0.73 19.13
N LYS A 293 -3.45 0.44 20.24
CA LYS A 293 -4.08 -0.87 20.48
C LYS A 293 -5.14 -1.19 19.42
N ALA A 294 -5.98 -0.22 19.05
CA ALA A 294 -6.94 -0.40 17.97
C ALA A 294 -6.27 -0.74 16.63
N ALA A 295 -5.14 -0.09 16.32
CA ALA A 295 -4.39 -0.37 15.09
C ALA A 295 -3.69 -1.74 15.13
N GLU A 296 -3.13 -2.15 16.27
CA GLU A 296 -2.55 -3.49 16.44
C GLU A 296 -3.62 -4.59 16.30
N ASN A 297 -4.78 -4.43 16.94
CA ASN A 297 -5.89 -5.37 16.79
C ASN A 297 -6.39 -5.42 15.34
N PHE A 298 -6.50 -4.26 14.67
CA PHE A 298 -6.86 -4.22 13.26
C PHE A 298 -5.86 -4.97 12.37
N PHE A 299 -4.56 -4.83 12.65
CA PHE A 299 -3.55 -5.63 11.96
C PHE A 299 -3.77 -7.14 12.18
N ASP A 300 -3.97 -7.58 13.43
CA ASP A 300 -4.17 -8.99 13.73
C ASP A 300 -5.42 -9.53 13.01
N LEU A 301 -6.52 -8.76 12.97
CA LEU A 301 -7.73 -9.09 12.22
C LEU A 301 -7.50 -9.12 10.70
N LEU A 302 -6.68 -8.19 10.15
CA LEU A 302 -6.31 -8.22 8.73
C LEU A 302 -5.58 -9.50 8.37
N ILE A 303 -4.65 -9.94 9.21
CA ILE A 303 -3.86 -11.14 8.95
C ILE A 303 -4.70 -12.39 9.09
N GLU A 304 -5.59 -12.44 10.07
CA GLU A 304 -6.43 -13.61 10.31
C GLU A 304 -7.50 -13.81 9.23
N TYR A 305 -8.14 -12.73 8.77
CA TYR A 305 -9.32 -12.86 7.90
C TYR A 305 -9.08 -12.40 6.46
N GLU A 306 -8.24 -11.40 6.23
CA GLU A 306 -8.16 -10.71 4.95
C GLU A 306 -6.82 -10.86 4.21
N TYR A 307 -5.81 -11.48 4.84
CA TYR A 307 -4.50 -11.68 4.20
C TYR A 307 -4.59 -12.75 3.13
N ASN A 308 -4.51 -12.32 1.88
CA ASN A 308 -4.82 -13.12 0.71
C ASN A 308 -3.61 -13.84 0.10
N THR A 309 -3.88 -14.68 -0.90
CA THR A 309 -2.88 -15.44 -1.66
C THR A 309 -1.76 -14.57 -2.24
N LEU A 310 -2.07 -13.35 -2.68
CA LEU A 310 -1.11 -12.41 -3.25
C LEU A 310 -0.20 -11.72 -2.22
N LYS A 311 -0.39 -12.01 -0.93
CA LYS A 311 0.35 -11.36 0.18
C LYS A 311 -0.02 -9.89 0.39
N SER A 312 -1.27 -9.57 0.11
CA SER A 312 -1.94 -8.33 0.44
C SER A 312 -3.19 -8.60 1.28
N VAL A 313 -4.05 -7.61 1.44
CA VAL A 313 -5.29 -7.72 2.20
C VAL A 313 -6.48 -7.32 1.36
N GLY A 314 -7.64 -7.94 1.67
CA GLY A 314 -8.89 -7.68 0.97
C GLY A 314 -8.95 -8.32 -0.42
N PHE A 315 -10.05 -8.06 -1.10
CA PHE A 315 -10.38 -8.61 -2.39
C PHE A 315 -11.00 -7.51 -3.26
N ASN A 316 -10.25 -7.04 -4.27
CA ASN A 316 -10.66 -5.94 -5.15
C ASN A 316 -11.20 -4.74 -4.36
N ASP A 317 -10.40 -4.26 -3.40
CA ASP A 317 -10.66 -3.08 -2.59
C ASP A 317 -11.82 -3.22 -1.58
N VAL A 318 -12.22 -4.49 -1.23
CA VAL A 318 -13.26 -4.75 -0.23
C VAL A 318 -12.84 -5.88 0.71
N PHE A 319 -13.18 -5.77 1.98
CA PHE A 319 -13.01 -6.85 2.96
C PHE A 319 -14.16 -7.85 2.87
N ILE A 320 -13.83 -9.12 2.63
CA ILE A 320 -14.80 -10.18 2.36
C ILE A 320 -14.41 -11.55 2.90
N PHE A 321 -13.46 -11.59 3.81
CA PHE A 321 -12.76 -12.80 4.19
C PHE A 321 -11.83 -13.31 3.06
N ALA A 322 -11.06 -12.39 2.49
CA ALA A 322 -10.17 -12.67 1.36
C ALA A 322 -9.10 -13.73 1.66
N GLY A 323 -8.75 -13.95 2.93
CA GLY A 323 -7.83 -15.00 3.37
C GLY A 323 -8.31 -16.42 3.03
N SER A 324 -9.59 -16.64 2.84
CA SER A 324 -10.18 -17.92 2.43
C SER A 324 -10.37 -18.06 0.92
N ALA A 325 -10.19 -17.00 0.15
CA ALA A 325 -10.40 -17.00 -1.29
C ALA A 325 -9.25 -17.70 -2.03
N HIS A 326 -9.57 -18.62 -2.94
CA HIS A 326 -8.59 -19.30 -3.77
C HIS A 326 -7.99 -18.32 -4.80
N HIS A 327 -8.83 -17.74 -5.64
CA HIS A 327 -8.43 -16.68 -6.56
C HIS A 327 -8.58 -15.32 -5.91
N CYS A 328 -7.57 -14.48 -6.09
CA CYS A 328 -7.56 -13.12 -5.54
C CYS A 328 -7.26 -12.10 -6.62
N ILE A 329 -7.82 -10.95 -6.38
CA ILE A 329 -7.43 -9.71 -7.04
C ILE A 329 -7.22 -8.65 -5.95
N THR A 330 -6.13 -7.91 -6.04
CA THR A 330 -5.86 -6.81 -5.11
C THR A 330 -5.62 -5.52 -5.87
N GLU A 331 -6.15 -4.42 -5.37
CA GLU A 331 -5.91 -3.10 -5.94
C GLU A 331 -4.54 -2.59 -5.47
N PRO A 332 -3.70 -2.01 -6.35
CA PRO A 332 -2.40 -1.47 -5.94
C PRO A 332 -2.48 -0.39 -4.85
N CYS A 333 -3.57 0.37 -4.78
CA CYS A 333 -3.81 1.29 -3.68
C CYS A 333 -3.88 0.57 -2.33
N ASP A 334 -4.54 -0.60 -2.27
CA ASP A 334 -4.64 -1.44 -1.07
C ASP A 334 -3.25 -1.91 -0.63
N VAL A 335 -2.47 -2.44 -1.59
CA VAL A 335 -1.11 -2.93 -1.35
C VAL A 335 -0.23 -1.83 -0.77
N ILE A 336 -0.21 -0.65 -1.41
CA ILE A 336 0.64 0.48 -1.01
C ILE A 336 0.24 1.00 0.38
N HIS A 337 -1.08 1.04 0.69
CA HIS A 337 -1.53 1.48 2.00
C HIS A 337 -1.34 0.42 3.07
N PHE A 338 -1.47 -0.87 2.74
CA PHE A 338 -1.09 -1.95 3.65
C PHE A 338 0.40 -1.88 4.00
N MET A 339 1.29 -1.76 3.00
CA MET A 339 2.72 -1.56 3.23
C MET A 339 2.99 -0.33 4.12
N ARG A 340 2.30 0.79 3.85
CA ARG A 340 2.42 2.00 4.67
C ARG A 340 1.97 1.76 6.11
N PHE A 341 0.82 1.13 6.32
CA PHE A 341 0.29 0.81 7.64
C PHE A 341 1.26 -0.07 8.43
N LEU A 342 1.84 -1.09 7.79
CA LEU A 342 2.86 -1.96 8.37
C LEU A 342 4.13 -1.18 8.75
N SER A 343 4.60 -0.28 7.89
CA SER A 343 5.78 0.54 8.17
C SER A 343 5.55 1.50 9.33
N GLU A 344 4.34 2.08 9.46
CA GLU A 344 4.01 2.97 10.58
C GLU A 344 3.89 2.21 11.91
N LEU A 345 3.30 1.01 11.91
CA LEU A 345 3.29 0.13 13.09
C LEU A 345 4.72 -0.28 13.48
N TYR A 346 5.55 -0.65 12.51
CA TYR A 346 6.95 -0.99 12.78
C TYR A 346 7.73 0.18 13.39
N LYS A 347 7.60 1.39 12.86
CA LYS A 347 8.25 2.59 13.41
C LYS A 347 7.85 2.84 14.86
N LEU A 348 6.59 2.58 15.21
CA LEU A 348 6.06 2.81 16.57
C LEU A 348 6.42 1.70 17.57
N THR A 349 6.59 0.46 17.11
CA THR A 349 6.70 -0.72 18.01
C THR A 349 8.03 -1.45 17.91
N LYS A 350 8.74 -1.34 16.79
CA LYS A 350 9.96 -2.11 16.45
C LYS A 350 9.69 -3.62 16.26
N GLU A 351 8.43 -4.05 16.18
CA GLU A 351 8.09 -5.46 16.05
C GLU A 351 8.40 -6.00 14.64
N PRO A 352 9.31 -6.99 14.49
CA PRO A 352 9.77 -7.46 13.17
C PRO A 352 8.67 -8.12 12.35
N LYS A 353 7.58 -8.59 12.98
CA LYS A 353 6.44 -9.19 12.28
C LYS A 353 5.86 -8.27 11.19
N TYR A 354 5.85 -6.97 11.42
CA TYR A 354 5.34 -6.02 10.44
C TYR A 354 6.21 -5.94 9.18
N ILE A 355 7.52 -6.12 9.35
CA ILE A 355 8.46 -6.17 8.21
C ILE A 355 8.33 -7.48 7.43
N ASP A 356 8.03 -8.61 8.08
CA ASP A 356 7.79 -9.88 7.39
C ASP A 356 6.62 -9.78 6.39
N TYR A 357 5.52 -9.15 6.80
CA TYR A 357 4.37 -8.90 5.91
C TYR A 357 4.66 -7.80 4.88
N PHE A 358 5.38 -6.75 5.28
CA PHE A 358 5.80 -5.69 4.37
C PHE A 358 6.64 -6.24 3.21
N GLU A 359 7.65 -7.04 3.51
CA GLU A 359 8.56 -7.64 2.53
C GLU A 359 7.79 -8.47 1.49
N THR A 360 6.88 -9.33 1.95
CA THR A 360 6.09 -10.16 1.04
C THR A 360 5.09 -9.35 0.20
N ALA A 361 4.49 -8.31 0.75
CA ALA A 361 3.63 -7.39 0.01
C ALA A 361 4.43 -6.58 -1.04
N PHE A 362 5.62 -6.12 -0.67
CA PHE A 362 6.51 -5.37 -1.55
C PHE A 362 6.99 -6.20 -2.74
N LEU A 363 7.56 -7.38 -2.47
CA LEU A 363 8.22 -8.21 -3.49
C LEU A 363 7.23 -8.90 -4.45
N ASN A 364 5.97 -9.06 -4.05
CA ASN A 364 4.98 -9.74 -4.87
C ASN A 364 3.95 -8.77 -5.46
N PRO A 365 2.82 -8.44 -4.81
CA PRO A 365 1.77 -7.68 -5.47
C PRO A 365 2.17 -6.24 -5.78
N PHE A 366 3.03 -5.60 -4.98
CA PHE A 366 3.46 -4.25 -5.29
C PHE A 366 4.34 -4.20 -6.54
N LEU A 367 5.41 -4.99 -6.61
CA LEU A 367 6.27 -5.02 -7.80
C LEU A 367 5.51 -5.52 -9.04
N ALA A 368 4.60 -6.48 -8.89
CA ALA A 368 3.73 -6.94 -9.97
C ALA A 368 2.77 -5.85 -10.48
N SER A 369 2.48 -4.83 -9.68
CA SER A 369 1.60 -3.73 -10.09
C SER A 369 2.27 -2.70 -10.99
N VAL A 370 3.59 -2.74 -11.15
CA VAL A 370 4.38 -1.73 -11.87
C VAL A 370 4.75 -2.27 -13.24
N GLN A 371 4.34 -1.60 -14.31
CA GLN A 371 4.79 -1.95 -15.67
C GLN A 371 6.28 -1.65 -15.85
N ARG A 372 6.98 -2.54 -16.56
CA ARG A 372 8.43 -2.42 -16.78
C ARG A 372 8.86 -1.14 -17.50
N ASP A 373 8.02 -0.63 -18.39
CA ASP A 373 8.29 0.61 -19.11
C ASP A 373 8.13 1.87 -18.25
N GLY A 374 7.59 1.72 -17.04
CA GLY A 374 7.36 2.82 -16.10
C GLY A 374 6.21 3.75 -16.45
N LYS A 375 5.52 3.54 -17.57
CA LYS A 375 4.47 4.48 -18.04
C LYS A 375 3.16 4.33 -17.29
N TRP A 376 2.83 3.08 -16.92
CA TRP A 376 1.60 2.74 -16.25
C TRP A 376 1.80 1.69 -15.15
N GLY A 377 0.71 1.24 -14.56
CA GLY A 377 0.64 0.16 -13.61
C GLY A 377 -0.70 -0.55 -13.70
N ALA A 378 -0.84 -1.62 -12.95
CA ALA A 378 -2.10 -2.32 -12.81
C ALA A 378 -3.11 -1.49 -12.00
N ARG A 379 -4.40 -1.71 -12.26
CA ARG A 379 -5.51 -1.32 -11.39
C ARG A 379 -6.01 -2.50 -10.55
N GLY A 380 -5.62 -3.71 -10.92
CA GLY A 380 -5.92 -4.95 -10.22
C GLY A 380 -4.86 -6.00 -10.52
N VAL A 381 -4.15 -6.43 -9.48
CA VAL A 381 -3.16 -7.50 -9.52
C VAL A 381 -3.88 -8.82 -9.24
N ARG A 382 -3.70 -9.82 -10.11
CA ARG A 382 -4.44 -11.09 -10.08
C ARG A 382 -3.52 -12.26 -9.77
N THR A 383 -4.10 -13.36 -9.28
CA THR A 383 -3.43 -14.64 -9.09
C THR A 383 -3.20 -15.40 -10.39
N SER A 384 -4.00 -15.13 -11.42
CA SER A 384 -3.92 -15.82 -12.72
C SER A 384 -4.42 -14.93 -13.85
N GLY A 385 -4.14 -15.31 -15.10
CA GLY A 385 -4.57 -14.61 -16.28
C GLY A 385 -3.65 -13.46 -16.65
N ARG A 386 -4.19 -12.28 -16.77
CA ARG A 386 -3.46 -11.02 -16.94
C ARG A 386 -3.90 -10.05 -15.87
N HIS A 387 -3.00 -9.18 -15.46
CA HIS A 387 -3.39 -8.08 -14.58
C HIS A 387 -4.40 -7.15 -15.27
N LEU A 388 -5.27 -6.53 -14.48
CA LEU A 388 -6.10 -5.44 -14.99
C LEU A 388 -5.24 -4.18 -15.05
N TYR A 389 -4.85 -3.78 -16.25
CA TYR A 389 -4.04 -2.58 -16.42
C TYR A 389 -4.87 -1.33 -16.28
N ALA A 390 -4.27 -0.31 -15.67
CA ALA A 390 -4.90 0.98 -15.53
C ALA A 390 -5.04 1.64 -16.90
N GLN A 391 -6.16 2.32 -17.06
CA GLN A 391 -6.40 3.29 -18.12
C GLN A 391 -6.74 4.61 -17.42
N GLY A 392 -7.03 5.65 -18.16
CA GLY A 392 -7.50 6.88 -17.55
C GLY A 392 -8.75 6.66 -16.69
N GLN A 393 -8.91 7.40 -15.61
CA GLN A 393 -9.98 7.25 -14.64
C GLN A 393 -10.70 8.59 -14.40
N SER A 394 -12.00 8.56 -14.12
CA SER A 394 -12.78 9.76 -13.81
C SER A 394 -12.76 10.82 -14.93
N GLY A 395 -12.82 10.38 -16.19
CA GLY A 395 -12.74 11.26 -17.36
C GLY A 395 -11.33 11.76 -17.70
N MET A 396 -10.31 11.37 -16.96
CA MET A 396 -8.90 11.70 -17.22
C MET A 396 -8.23 10.60 -18.04
N LYS A 397 -7.34 10.99 -18.96
CA LYS A 397 -6.59 10.07 -19.83
C LYS A 397 -5.29 9.59 -19.20
N HIS A 398 -4.66 10.41 -18.37
CA HIS A 398 -3.29 10.23 -17.91
C HIS A 398 -3.19 9.99 -16.40
N ASN A 399 -4.31 10.03 -15.67
CA ASN A 399 -4.36 9.85 -14.23
C ASN A 399 -5.19 8.64 -13.82
N HIS A 400 -4.70 7.90 -12.84
CA HIS A 400 -5.38 6.79 -12.19
C HIS A 400 -4.97 6.71 -10.73
N CYS A 401 -5.93 6.43 -9.82
CA CYS A 401 -5.69 6.42 -8.38
C CYS A 401 -4.54 5.50 -7.97
N CYS A 402 -4.46 4.29 -8.53
CA CYS A 402 -3.43 3.31 -8.22
C CYS A 402 -2.05 3.75 -8.71
N VAL A 403 -1.97 4.20 -9.98
CA VAL A 403 -0.70 4.54 -10.64
C VAL A 403 -0.03 5.75 -9.98
N ASN A 404 -0.81 6.77 -9.61
CA ASN A 404 -0.27 7.96 -8.95
C ASN A 404 0.24 7.68 -7.51
N ASN A 405 -0.11 6.52 -6.93
CA ASN A 405 0.38 6.07 -5.63
C ASN A 405 1.71 5.27 -5.70
N ILE A 406 2.07 4.69 -6.84
CA ILE A 406 3.23 3.78 -6.97
C ILE A 406 4.53 4.36 -6.39
N PRO A 407 4.92 5.62 -6.65
CA PRO A 407 6.17 6.16 -6.09
C PRO A 407 6.25 6.08 -4.57
N ARG A 408 5.11 6.21 -3.89
CA ARG A 408 5.04 6.14 -2.43
C ARG A 408 5.37 4.74 -1.90
N GLY A 409 5.03 3.68 -2.64
CA GLY A 409 5.37 2.31 -2.28
C GLY A 409 6.88 2.04 -2.32
N PHE A 410 7.57 2.49 -3.37
CA PHE A 410 9.04 2.40 -3.45
C PHE A 410 9.74 3.19 -2.33
N ILE A 411 9.27 4.39 -2.05
CA ILE A 411 9.86 5.22 -0.98
C ILE A 411 9.61 4.62 0.39
N ASN A 412 8.42 4.06 0.65
CA ASN A 412 8.17 3.32 1.88
C ASN A 412 9.14 2.13 2.04
N ALA A 413 9.46 1.41 0.95
CA ALA A 413 10.44 0.34 0.99
C ALA A 413 11.84 0.88 1.29
N ALA A 414 12.25 1.96 0.65
CA ALA A 414 13.54 2.62 0.91
C ALA A 414 13.69 3.05 2.38
N GLU A 415 12.62 3.62 2.99
CA GLU A 415 12.60 3.99 4.41
C GLU A 415 12.69 2.79 5.36
N CYS A 416 12.32 1.59 4.90
CA CYS A 416 12.33 0.37 5.73
C CYS A 416 13.60 -0.46 5.58
N ILE A 417 14.50 -0.21 4.60
CA ILE A 417 15.72 -1.01 4.39
C ILE A 417 16.54 -1.11 5.67
N ALA A 418 16.88 0.02 6.24
CA ALA A 418 17.59 0.08 7.52
C ALA A 418 17.10 1.28 8.32
N VAL A 419 16.96 1.07 9.63
CA VAL A 419 16.49 2.09 10.58
C VAL A 419 17.42 2.11 11.80
N SER A 420 17.32 3.13 12.65
CA SER A 420 18.16 3.23 13.84
C SER A 420 17.39 3.72 15.06
N ASN A 421 17.90 3.39 16.24
CA ASN A 421 17.55 3.99 17.50
C ASN A 421 18.76 3.92 18.47
N HIS A 422 18.53 4.14 19.76
CA HIS A 422 19.58 4.05 20.79
C HIS A 422 20.16 2.63 20.99
N ASP A 423 19.46 1.57 20.55
CA ASP A 423 19.93 0.18 20.59
C ASP A 423 20.82 -0.18 19.38
N GLY A 424 20.99 0.72 18.40
CA GLY A 424 21.82 0.51 17.23
C GLY A 424 21.09 0.65 15.90
N VAL A 425 21.61 -0.04 14.90
CA VAL A 425 21.08 -0.07 13.53
C VAL A 425 20.36 -1.39 13.28
N PHE A 426 19.18 -1.34 12.66
CA PHE A 426 18.34 -2.49 12.31
C PHE A 426 18.28 -2.62 10.80
N ILE A 427 18.74 -3.75 10.26
CA ILE A 427 18.67 -4.06 8.83
C ILE A 427 17.48 -4.98 8.60
N ASN A 428 16.50 -4.49 7.85
CA ASN A 428 15.18 -5.07 7.73
C ASN A 428 14.93 -5.76 6.40
N LEU A 429 15.26 -5.08 5.29
CA LEU A 429 15.05 -5.60 3.94
C LEU A 429 16.40 -5.80 3.27
N TYR A 430 16.55 -6.90 2.57
CA TYR A 430 17.81 -7.30 1.96
C TYR A 430 17.84 -7.07 0.44
N CYS A 431 17.04 -6.13 -0.05
CA CYS A 431 17.09 -5.68 -1.44
C CYS A 431 18.39 -4.89 -1.68
N GLU A 432 18.91 -4.98 -2.90
CA GLU A 432 20.08 -4.20 -3.31
C GLU A 432 19.85 -2.70 -3.06
N SER A 433 20.75 -2.10 -2.28
CA SER A 433 20.58 -0.72 -1.84
C SER A 433 21.85 -0.15 -1.19
N GLU A 434 21.90 1.19 -1.14
CA GLU A 434 22.86 1.94 -0.34
C GLU A 434 22.09 2.85 0.60
N THR A 435 22.35 2.74 1.91
CA THR A 435 21.62 3.48 2.96
C THR A 435 22.60 4.16 3.90
N THR A 436 22.33 5.41 4.25
CA THR A 436 23.01 6.13 5.31
C THR A 436 22.05 6.36 6.47
N VAL A 437 22.36 5.85 7.63
CA VAL A 437 21.63 6.13 8.87
C VAL A 437 22.49 6.90 9.87
N ILE A 438 21.84 7.68 10.73
CA ILE A 438 22.50 8.34 11.86
C ILE A 438 22.16 7.58 13.13
N GLU A 439 23.19 7.14 13.84
CA GLU A 439 23.07 6.49 15.14
C GLU A 439 23.92 7.25 16.17
N ASN A 440 23.29 7.84 17.19
CA ASN A 440 23.96 8.63 18.24
C ASN A 440 24.99 9.64 17.68
N SER A 441 24.59 10.41 16.68
CA SER A 441 25.41 11.39 15.94
C SER A 441 26.53 10.80 15.08
N SER A 442 26.64 9.50 14.97
CA SER A 442 27.57 8.81 14.07
C SER A 442 26.89 8.45 12.77
N THR A 443 27.63 8.52 11.67
CA THR A 443 27.16 8.10 10.36
C THR A 443 27.47 6.63 10.14
N VAL A 444 26.47 5.86 9.71
CA VAL A 444 26.59 4.45 9.35
C VAL A 444 26.14 4.28 7.91
N ASN A 445 27.06 3.95 7.02
CA ASN A 445 26.79 3.65 5.62
C ASN A 445 26.68 2.14 5.45
N ILE A 446 25.58 1.71 4.87
CA ILE A 446 25.22 0.31 4.66
C ILE A 446 25.03 0.09 3.17
N LYS A 447 25.76 -0.89 2.62
CA LYS A 447 25.56 -1.35 1.24
C LYS A 447 25.11 -2.79 1.28
N ILE A 448 23.98 -3.07 0.64
CA ILE A 448 23.42 -4.40 0.48
C ILE A 448 23.55 -4.80 -0.99
N SER A 449 24.23 -5.92 -1.23
CA SER A 449 24.40 -6.50 -2.55
C SER A 449 23.48 -7.70 -2.72
N ASP A 450 22.99 -7.89 -3.93
CA ASP A 450 21.88 -8.74 -4.30
C ASP A 450 22.18 -10.24 -4.35
N GLY A 451 21.09 -11.00 -4.52
CA GLY A 451 21.03 -12.44 -4.80
C GLY A 451 20.11 -13.20 -3.86
N TYR A 452 19.49 -12.56 -2.89
CA TYR A 452 18.74 -13.30 -1.87
C TYR A 452 17.44 -13.95 -2.38
N GLN A 453 16.74 -13.34 -3.33
CA GLN A 453 15.50 -13.91 -3.87
C GLN A 453 15.75 -15.20 -4.66
N GLN A 454 16.87 -15.31 -5.36
CA GLN A 454 17.19 -16.47 -6.19
C GLN A 454 18.09 -17.49 -5.49
N TYR A 455 19.09 -17.03 -4.72
CA TYR A 455 20.11 -17.89 -4.14
C TYR A 455 20.14 -17.87 -2.61
N GLY A 456 19.32 -17.01 -2.00
CA GLY A 456 19.34 -16.77 -0.55
C GLY A 456 20.62 -16.09 -0.04
N ARG A 457 21.43 -15.49 -0.92
CA ARG A 457 22.72 -14.90 -0.57
C ARG A 457 22.67 -13.40 -0.59
N VAL A 458 23.23 -12.78 0.44
CA VAL A 458 23.33 -11.32 0.56
C VAL A 458 24.67 -10.97 1.17
N THR A 459 25.31 -9.93 0.65
CA THR A 459 26.45 -9.30 1.30
C THR A 459 26.01 -7.95 1.86
N VAL A 460 26.26 -7.73 3.15
CA VAL A 460 26.00 -6.47 3.85
C VAL A 460 27.34 -5.85 4.25
N GLU A 461 27.72 -4.77 3.56
CA GLU A 461 28.91 -3.99 3.88
C GLU A 461 28.52 -2.80 4.75
N ILE A 462 29.22 -2.61 5.88
CA ILE A 462 28.97 -1.52 6.82
C ILE A 462 30.25 -0.71 7.01
N LYS A 463 30.11 0.63 6.89
CA LYS A 463 31.16 1.60 7.20
C LYS A 463 30.62 2.61 8.18
N THR A 464 31.36 2.86 9.26
CA THR A 464 30.96 3.82 10.27
C THR A 464 32.14 4.68 10.73
N ASN A 465 31.84 5.92 11.11
CA ASN A 465 32.77 6.82 11.79
C ASN A 465 32.62 6.77 13.32
N LYS A 466 31.81 5.85 13.86
CA LYS A 466 31.63 5.67 15.29
C LYS A 466 32.91 5.14 15.93
N HIS A 467 33.30 5.77 17.04
CA HIS A 467 34.37 5.26 17.92
C HIS A 467 33.74 4.39 19.01
N GLY A 468 34.08 3.12 19.01
CA GLY A 468 33.56 2.14 19.96
C GLY A 468 32.50 1.21 19.35
N PRO A 469 31.94 0.30 20.15
CA PRO A 469 31.04 -0.74 19.65
C PRO A 469 29.76 -0.15 19.08
N LEU A 470 29.36 -0.65 17.89
CA LEU A 470 28.10 -0.38 17.24
C LEU A 470 27.32 -1.69 17.14
N ALA A 471 26.08 -1.69 17.62
CA ALA A 471 25.19 -2.82 17.48
C ALA A 471 24.52 -2.79 16.09
N ILE A 472 24.64 -3.90 15.36
CA ILE A 472 23.99 -4.16 14.09
C ILE A 472 23.00 -5.29 14.30
N ASN A 473 21.72 -4.98 14.15
CA ASN A 473 20.61 -5.91 14.35
C ASN A 473 20.16 -6.42 12.98
N LEU A 474 20.54 -7.64 12.64
CA LEU A 474 20.18 -8.30 11.39
C LEU A 474 18.83 -8.99 11.56
N ARG A 475 17.85 -8.68 10.73
CA ARG A 475 16.53 -9.34 10.75
C ARG A 475 16.66 -10.77 10.24
N ILE A 476 16.11 -11.71 11.02
CA ILE A 476 15.91 -13.11 10.65
C ILE A 476 14.45 -13.28 10.27
N PRO A 477 14.13 -13.34 8.95
CA PRO A 477 12.74 -13.41 8.49
C PRO A 477 12.08 -14.72 8.91
N LYS A 478 10.79 -14.65 9.26
CA LYS A 478 9.99 -15.84 9.59
C LYS A 478 10.00 -16.88 8.47
N TRP A 479 10.01 -16.47 7.22
CA TRP A 479 10.01 -17.38 6.07
C TRP A 479 11.31 -18.17 5.92
N SER A 480 12.45 -17.63 6.37
CA SER A 480 13.75 -18.32 6.33
C SER A 480 13.89 -19.35 7.47
N GLY A 481 13.31 -19.07 8.63
CA GLY A 481 13.43 -19.91 9.83
C GLY A 481 14.83 -19.91 10.45
N GLU A 482 15.87 -19.80 9.63
CA GLU A 482 17.27 -19.68 10.06
C GLU A 482 18.08 -18.89 9.02
N ILE A 483 19.19 -18.32 9.46
CA ILE A 483 20.22 -17.75 8.59
C ILE A 483 21.60 -18.19 9.01
N THR A 484 22.52 -18.26 8.05
CA THR A 484 23.94 -18.36 8.34
C THR A 484 24.59 -17.00 8.11
N ILE A 485 25.36 -16.53 9.09
CA ILE A 485 26.11 -15.28 9.08
C ILE A 485 27.58 -15.63 9.03
N ASP A 486 28.29 -15.14 8.02
CA ASP A 486 29.75 -15.25 7.90
C ASP A 486 30.34 -13.84 7.93
N ASP A 487 31.13 -13.53 8.97
CA ASP A 487 31.78 -12.23 9.18
C ASP A 487 33.23 -12.19 8.70
N GLY A 488 33.67 -13.24 8.00
CA GLY A 488 35.03 -13.43 7.50
C GLY A 488 36.00 -14.03 8.55
N SER A 489 35.62 -14.02 9.84
CA SER A 489 36.40 -14.64 10.92
C SER A 489 35.70 -15.87 11.49
N SER A 490 34.38 -15.88 11.46
CA SER A 490 33.52 -16.93 12.00
C SER A 490 32.28 -17.12 11.17
N LYS A 491 31.68 -18.31 11.30
CA LYS A 491 30.42 -18.66 10.66
C LYS A 491 29.43 -19.13 11.71
N LEU A 492 28.30 -18.44 11.81
CA LEU A 492 27.27 -18.67 12.81
C LEU A 492 25.94 -18.97 12.13
N THR A 493 25.24 -20.01 12.55
CA THR A 493 23.84 -20.27 12.16
C THR A 493 22.92 -19.82 13.28
N VAL A 494 21.98 -18.92 12.96
CA VAL A 494 21.01 -18.33 13.89
C VAL A 494 19.62 -18.81 13.49
N LYS A 495 18.84 -19.31 14.47
CA LYS A 495 17.48 -19.83 14.29
C LYS A 495 16.41 -18.98 14.98
N ASP A 496 16.83 -18.03 15.79
CA ASP A 496 15.89 -17.14 16.50
C ASP A 496 15.31 -16.11 15.53
N ILE A 497 14.02 -16.23 15.22
CA ILE A 497 13.28 -15.29 14.37
C ILE A 497 13.23 -13.91 15.04
N GLY A 498 13.36 -12.86 14.26
CA GLY A 498 13.36 -11.49 14.75
C GLY A 498 14.67 -10.78 14.45
N TYR A 499 15.43 -10.40 15.46
CA TYR A 499 16.72 -9.74 15.26
C TYR A 499 17.85 -10.48 15.96
N HIS A 500 18.96 -10.67 15.26
CA HIS A 500 20.22 -11.09 15.81
C HIS A 500 21.21 -9.93 15.84
N THR A 501 21.79 -9.65 16.99
CA THR A 501 22.71 -8.51 17.20
C THR A 501 24.15 -8.93 17.02
N MET A 502 24.85 -8.26 16.10
CA MET A 502 26.29 -8.32 15.92
C MET A 502 26.92 -7.01 16.40
N PHE A 503 28.08 -7.07 17.06
CA PHE A 503 28.80 -5.87 17.48
C PHE A 503 30.02 -5.66 16.59
N ILE A 504 30.15 -4.44 16.06
CA ILE A 504 31.30 -4.04 15.26
C ILE A 504 31.99 -2.83 15.89
N ASN A 505 33.31 -2.72 15.73
CA ASN A 505 34.09 -1.57 16.23
C ASN A 505 34.54 -0.61 15.11
N SER A 506 34.32 -1.03 13.86
CA SER A 506 34.69 -0.30 12.64
C SER A 506 33.89 -0.84 11.47
N SER A 507 34.42 -0.74 10.25
CA SER A 507 33.82 -1.36 9.06
C SER A 507 33.72 -2.89 9.22
N ALA A 508 32.62 -3.46 8.72
CA ALA A 508 32.39 -4.91 8.71
C ALA A 508 31.73 -5.34 7.39
N VAL A 509 31.89 -6.62 7.06
CA VAL A 509 31.21 -7.27 5.95
C VAL A 509 30.56 -8.55 6.48
N PHE A 510 29.26 -8.67 6.27
CA PHE A 510 28.50 -9.88 6.62
C PHE A 510 28.01 -10.55 5.32
N ASN A 511 28.40 -11.81 5.12
CA ASN A 511 27.81 -12.65 4.09
C ASN A 511 26.71 -13.50 4.72
N LEU A 512 25.49 -13.26 4.29
CA LEU A 512 24.29 -13.91 4.83
C LEU A 512 23.82 -14.98 3.85
N GLN A 513 23.45 -16.15 4.39
CA GLN A 513 22.78 -17.20 3.65
C GLN A 513 21.43 -17.49 4.29
N PHE A 514 20.37 -17.19 3.56
CA PHE A 514 18.99 -17.47 3.92
C PHE A 514 18.55 -18.83 3.38
N ASN A 515 17.66 -19.49 4.08
CA ASN A 515 17.00 -20.68 3.59
C ASN A 515 15.81 -20.26 2.70
N ILE A 516 15.95 -20.47 1.39
CA ILE A 516 14.93 -20.19 0.37
C ILE A 516 14.26 -21.46 -0.15
N GLU A 517 14.33 -22.56 0.59
CA GLU A 517 13.65 -23.80 0.19
C GLU A 517 12.19 -23.54 -0.18
N PRO A 518 11.69 -24.17 -1.26
CA PRO A 518 10.34 -23.95 -1.71
C PRO A 518 9.34 -24.49 -0.70
N ARG A 519 8.25 -23.74 -0.53
CA ARG A 519 7.15 -24.09 0.36
C ARG A 519 5.87 -24.11 -0.45
N LEU A 520 5.11 -25.18 -0.32
CA LEU A 520 3.77 -25.27 -0.87
C LEU A 520 2.76 -24.75 0.16
N LEU A 521 2.07 -23.70 -0.20
CA LEU A 521 0.96 -23.18 0.58
C LEU A 521 -0.32 -23.73 -0.03
N LYS A 522 -1.05 -24.56 0.73
CA LYS A 522 -2.36 -25.04 0.31
C LYS A 522 -3.38 -23.90 0.44
N HIS A 523 -4.04 -23.60 -0.65
CA HIS A 523 -5.18 -22.70 -0.67
C HIS A 523 -6.44 -23.49 -0.90
N GLY A 524 -7.41 -23.35 -0.03
CA GLY A 524 -8.69 -24.03 -0.10
C GLY A 524 -9.84 -23.08 0.15
N TYR A 525 -10.99 -23.40 -0.38
CA TYR A 525 -12.24 -22.77 -0.05
C TYR A 525 -12.56 -23.05 1.42
N SER A 526 -12.79 -22.05 2.23
CA SER A 526 -13.47 -22.21 3.50
C SER A 526 -14.98 -22.31 3.22
N GLU A 527 -15.69 -23.22 3.92
CA GLU A 527 -17.15 -23.28 3.86
C GLU A 527 -17.79 -21.99 4.38
N ASP A 528 -17.04 -21.22 5.17
CA ASP A 528 -17.42 -19.91 5.69
C ASP A 528 -17.18 -18.75 4.72
N PHE A 529 -16.72 -19.02 3.49
CA PHE A 529 -16.54 -18.00 2.47
C PHE A 529 -17.88 -17.33 2.15
N TYR A 530 -17.96 -16.05 2.41
CA TYR A 530 -19.12 -15.24 2.03
C TYR A 530 -19.30 -15.33 0.51
N PRO A 531 -20.47 -15.78 0.02
CA PRO A 531 -20.73 -15.77 -1.41
C PRO A 531 -20.52 -14.34 -1.92
N LEU A 532 -19.85 -14.21 -3.06
CA LEU A 532 -19.64 -12.93 -3.71
C LEU A 532 -20.89 -12.08 -3.65
N THR A 533 -20.83 -10.99 -2.94
CA THR A 533 -21.97 -10.07 -2.84
C THR A 533 -22.34 -9.58 -4.24
N PRO A 534 -23.59 -9.15 -4.51
CA PRO A 534 -23.97 -8.57 -5.79
C PRO A 534 -23.00 -7.47 -6.27
N TYR A 535 -22.41 -6.72 -5.35
CA TYR A 535 -21.36 -5.72 -5.65
C TYR A 535 -20.12 -6.34 -6.24
N MET A 536 -19.67 -7.40 -5.67
CA MET A 536 -18.47 -8.08 -6.12
C MET A 536 -18.73 -8.75 -7.48
N LYS A 537 -19.87 -9.42 -7.61
CA LYS A 537 -20.31 -9.97 -8.91
C LYS A 537 -20.34 -8.89 -9.97
N MET A 538 -20.87 -7.74 -9.65
CA MET A 538 -20.99 -6.64 -10.61
C MET A 538 -19.63 -6.04 -10.98
N ARG A 539 -18.73 -5.82 -10.02
CA ARG A 539 -17.37 -5.33 -10.31
C ARG A 539 -16.55 -6.34 -11.13
N TYR A 540 -16.89 -7.62 -11.03
CA TYR A 540 -16.30 -8.68 -11.85
C TYR A 540 -16.98 -8.85 -13.21
N LEU A 541 -18.30 -8.71 -13.25
CA LEU A 541 -19.11 -8.93 -14.44
C LEU A 541 -19.20 -7.70 -15.36
N SER A 542 -18.60 -6.58 -15.00
CA SER A 542 -18.57 -5.38 -15.87
C SER A 542 -17.73 -5.58 -17.13
N GLY A 543 -17.86 -6.71 -17.76
CA GLY A 543 -17.64 -6.93 -19.18
C GLY A 543 -16.31 -7.54 -19.60
N GLU A 544 -15.43 -7.95 -18.69
CA GLU A 544 -14.11 -8.47 -19.12
C GLU A 544 -13.77 -9.90 -18.65
N ASP A 545 -14.62 -10.57 -17.83
CA ASP A 545 -14.17 -11.81 -17.20
C ASP A 545 -15.22 -12.90 -17.00
N ASP A 546 -15.53 -13.66 -18.05
CA ASP A 546 -16.07 -15.03 -17.93
C ASP A 546 -15.10 -15.94 -17.11
N PHE A 547 -13.82 -15.61 -17.12
CA PHE A 547 -12.74 -16.30 -16.42
C PHE A 547 -12.95 -16.37 -14.89
N ILE A 548 -13.51 -15.35 -14.25
CA ILE A 548 -13.72 -15.37 -12.79
C ILE A 548 -14.84 -16.32 -12.38
N ASN A 549 -15.89 -16.42 -13.18
CA ASN A 549 -16.99 -17.34 -12.91
C ASN A 549 -16.58 -18.82 -13.02
N GLU A 550 -15.67 -19.17 -13.92
CA GLU A 550 -15.14 -20.51 -14.07
C GLU A 550 -14.16 -20.84 -12.94
N THR A 551 -13.29 -19.90 -12.54
CA THR A 551 -12.24 -20.11 -11.55
C THR A 551 -12.71 -20.04 -10.10
N LEU A 552 -13.82 -19.34 -9.79
CA LEU A 552 -14.45 -19.34 -8.46
C LEU A 552 -15.04 -20.70 -8.08
N ASN A 553 -15.28 -21.59 -9.04
CA ASN A 553 -15.82 -22.93 -8.81
C ASN A 553 -14.73 -24.00 -8.60
N GLU A 554 -13.45 -23.69 -8.80
CA GLU A 554 -12.36 -24.63 -8.59
C GLU A 554 -11.96 -24.68 -7.11
N ARG A 555 -12.06 -25.85 -6.51
CA ARG A 555 -11.73 -26.12 -5.10
C ARG A 555 -10.29 -26.58 -4.96
N GLY A 556 -9.50 -25.80 -4.25
CA GLY A 556 -8.17 -26.17 -3.78
C GLY A 556 -7.07 -26.02 -4.84
N GLY A 557 -5.89 -25.68 -4.38
CA GLY A 557 -4.67 -25.53 -5.16
C GLY A 557 -3.49 -25.26 -4.25
N TYR A 558 -2.29 -25.31 -4.82
CA TYR A 558 -1.08 -24.97 -4.12
C TYR A 558 -0.44 -23.74 -4.75
N VAL A 559 0.12 -22.89 -3.92
CA VAL A 559 1.01 -21.79 -4.34
C VAL A 559 2.41 -22.13 -3.87
N CYS A 560 3.36 -22.07 -4.79
CA CYS A 560 4.77 -22.28 -4.47
C CYS A 560 5.43 -20.95 -4.11
N MET A 561 6.16 -20.92 -3.00
CA MET A 561 6.99 -19.79 -2.60
C MET A 561 8.43 -20.24 -2.40
N ALA A 562 9.38 -19.48 -2.94
CA ALA A 562 10.80 -19.58 -2.63
C ALA A 562 11.22 -18.38 -1.78
N GLY A 563 11.59 -18.61 -0.53
CA GLY A 563 11.80 -17.51 0.43
C GLY A 563 10.56 -16.63 0.55
N PRO A 564 10.67 -15.30 0.36
CA PRO A 564 9.54 -14.36 0.41
C PRO A 564 8.78 -14.26 -0.91
N THR A 565 9.27 -14.89 -1.98
CA THR A 565 8.81 -14.69 -3.35
C THR A 565 7.79 -15.74 -3.76
N ILE A 566 6.62 -15.33 -4.25
CA ILE A 566 5.66 -16.20 -4.93
C ILE A 566 6.25 -16.57 -6.28
N LEU A 567 6.17 -17.86 -6.65
CA LEU A 567 6.54 -18.35 -7.97
C LEU A 567 5.29 -18.52 -8.85
N ALA A 568 5.44 -18.23 -10.13
CA ALA A 568 4.38 -18.33 -11.11
C ALA A 568 4.84 -19.03 -12.39
N LEU A 569 3.91 -19.73 -13.02
CA LEU A 569 4.01 -20.20 -14.40
C LEU A 569 3.60 -19.08 -15.32
N CYS A 570 4.27 -18.92 -16.46
CA CYS A 570 3.84 -17.96 -17.49
C CYS A 570 4.05 -18.49 -18.90
N SER A 571 3.28 -17.97 -19.84
CA SER A 571 3.34 -18.42 -21.24
C SER A 571 4.68 -18.13 -21.93
N ASP A 572 5.47 -17.20 -21.44
CA ASP A 572 6.79 -16.90 -22.00
C ASP A 572 7.81 -18.01 -21.72
N ASN A 573 7.53 -18.86 -20.75
CA ASN A 573 8.29 -20.12 -20.50
C ASN A 573 7.79 -21.30 -21.34
N GLY A 574 6.94 -21.06 -22.34
CA GLY A 574 6.43 -22.07 -23.26
C GLY A 574 5.17 -22.78 -22.81
N TYR A 575 4.56 -22.37 -21.68
CA TYR A 575 3.29 -22.94 -21.23
C TYR A 575 2.13 -22.50 -22.13
N THR A 576 1.29 -23.46 -22.49
CA THR A 576 0.04 -23.21 -23.21
C THR A 576 -1.07 -22.72 -22.26
N ALA A 577 -2.15 -22.17 -22.82
CA ALA A 577 -3.31 -21.77 -22.02
C ALA A 577 -3.86 -22.93 -21.18
N ASP A 578 -3.96 -24.13 -21.77
CA ASP A 578 -4.45 -25.33 -21.07
C ASP A 578 -3.55 -25.72 -19.89
N GLU A 579 -2.23 -25.61 -20.06
CA GLU A 579 -1.29 -25.90 -18.96
C GLU A 579 -1.33 -24.85 -17.86
N LEU A 580 -1.66 -23.60 -18.17
CA LEU A 580 -1.80 -22.54 -17.18
C LEU A 580 -3.14 -22.61 -16.43
N TYR A 581 -4.23 -22.99 -17.10
CA TYR A 581 -5.58 -22.84 -16.54
C TYR A 581 -6.31 -24.15 -16.27
N CYS A 582 -5.87 -25.28 -16.83
CA CYS A 582 -6.48 -26.58 -16.61
C CYS A 582 -5.72 -27.45 -15.61
N GLN A 583 -4.95 -26.87 -14.70
CA GLN A 583 -4.29 -27.60 -13.63
C GLN A 583 -5.34 -28.15 -12.66
N LYS A 584 -5.85 -29.35 -12.95
CA LYS A 584 -6.67 -30.10 -12.01
C LYS A 584 -5.78 -30.43 -10.81
N THR A 585 -6.03 -29.82 -9.69
CA THR A 585 -5.46 -30.25 -8.42
C THR A 585 -5.86 -31.68 -8.21
N ARG A 586 -4.91 -32.58 -8.40
CA ARG A 586 -5.07 -33.97 -7.99
C ARG A 586 -5.22 -34.00 -6.48
N GLY A 587 -6.28 -34.61 -6.01
CA GLY A 587 -6.76 -34.67 -4.65
C GLY A 587 -5.74 -34.66 -3.52
N ASN A 588 -6.19 -34.63 -2.30
CA ASN A 588 -5.55 -34.43 -0.98
C ASN A 588 -4.22 -35.16 -0.67
N SER A 589 -3.40 -35.52 -1.67
CA SER A 589 -2.09 -36.13 -1.46
C SER A 589 -1.08 -35.07 -1.01
N ALA A 590 -0.31 -35.36 0.02
CA ALA A 590 0.81 -34.53 0.42
C ALA A 590 1.83 -34.45 -0.74
N LEU A 591 2.04 -33.26 -1.28
CA LEU A 591 3.04 -33.03 -2.32
C LEU A 591 4.37 -32.67 -1.67
N ASN A 592 5.43 -33.36 -2.07
CA ASN A 592 6.79 -32.95 -1.81
C ASN A 592 7.24 -31.97 -2.89
N CYS A 593 7.90 -30.92 -2.48
CA CYS A 593 8.37 -29.87 -3.37
C CYS A 593 9.87 -29.64 -3.16
N THR A 594 10.63 -29.60 -4.25
CA THR A 594 12.00 -29.12 -4.25
C THR A 594 12.18 -28.09 -5.37
N ALA A 595 13.05 -27.11 -5.19
CA ALA A 595 13.36 -26.15 -6.24
C ALA A 595 14.86 -25.92 -6.35
N VAL A 596 15.32 -25.79 -7.57
CA VAL A 596 16.71 -25.47 -7.90
C VAL A 596 16.72 -24.14 -8.65
N PRO A 597 17.48 -23.12 -8.18
CA PRO A 597 17.64 -21.88 -8.91
C PRO A 597 18.14 -22.11 -10.33
N LYS A 598 17.53 -21.45 -11.29
CA LYS A 598 17.91 -21.49 -12.72
C LYS A 598 18.01 -20.07 -13.25
N PRO A 599 19.01 -19.79 -14.10
CA PRO A 599 19.04 -18.53 -14.83
C PRO A 599 17.73 -18.37 -15.62
N SER A 600 17.19 -17.17 -15.62
CA SER A 600 15.96 -16.85 -16.34
C SER A 600 16.14 -15.51 -17.04
N GLU A 601 16.19 -15.55 -18.38
CA GLU A 601 16.41 -14.36 -19.20
C GLU A 601 15.14 -13.48 -19.16
N GLY A 602 15.29 -12.20 -18.83
CA GLY A 602 14.18 -11.25 -18.75
C GLY A 602 13.34 -11.29 -17.46
N PHE A 603 13.61 -12.23 -16.53
CA PHE A 603 12.92 -12.34 -15.25
C PHE A 603 13.84 -12.00 -14.06
N GLY A 604 13.24 -11.69 -12.91
CA GLY A 604 13.98 -11.39 -11.68
C GLY A 604 14.68 -12.61 -11.12
N CYS A 605 13.96 -13.71 -10.99
CA CYS A 605 14.52 -15.01 -10.63
C CYS A 605 13.73 -16.15 -11.25
N GLY A 606 14.37 -17.30 -11.41
CA GLY A 606 13.78 -18.51 -11.96
C GLY A 606 14.17 -19.75 -11.18
N PHE A 607 13.28 -20.76 -11.20
CA PHE A 607 13.43 -22.02 -10.48
C PHE A 607 12.93 -23.20 -11.30
N GLU A 608 13.69 -24.29 -11.30
CA GLU A 608 13.18 -25.60 -11.65
C GLU A 608 12.53 -26.22 -10.40
N VAL A 609 11.20 -26.30 -10.40
CA VAL A 609 10.40 -26.80 -9.29
C VAL A 609 9.99 -28.24 -9.59
N ARG A 610 10.31 -29.17 -8.70
CA ARG A 610 9.92 -30.57 -8.79
C ARG A 610 8.87 -30.88 -7.73
N LEU A 611 7.72 -31.35 -8.20
CA LEU A 611 6.59 -31.76 -7.38
C LEU A 611 6.44 -33.28 -7.44
N SER A 612 6.29 -33.95 -6.30
CA SER A 612 6.10 -35.40 -6.25
C SER A 612 5.02 -35.78 -5.24
N ASP A 613 4.09 -36.61 -5.65
CA ASP A 613 3.10 -37.27 -4.77
C ASP A 613 3.55 -38.64 -4.28
N GLY A 614 4.81 -39.01 -4.50
CA GLY A 614 5.39 -40.30 -4.18
C GLY A 614 5.20 -41.37 -5.28
N LYS A 615 4.38 -41.09 -6.30
CA LYS A 615 4.16 -41.99 -7.46
C LYS A 615 4.67 -41.38 -8.76
N GLU A 616 4.37 -40.08 -8.93
CA GLU A 616 4.78 -39.35 -10.11
C GLU A 616 5.57 -38.09 -9.68
N THR A 617 6.50 -37.67 -10.54
CA THR A 617 7.24 -36.42 -10.37
C THR A 617 6.99 -35.53 -11.57
N LYS A 618 6.51 -34.31 -11.34
CA LYS A 618 6.33 -33.27 -12.35
C LYS A 618 7.41 -32.21 -12.15
N THR A 619 8.08 -31.81 -13.23
CA THR A 619 9.06 -30.71 -13.21
C THR A 619 8.45 -29.50 -13.90
N LEU A 620 8.50 -28.35 -13.23
CA LEU A 620 7.98 -27.08 -13.72
C LEU A 620 9.10 -26.05 -13.70
N PHE A 621 9.15 -25.17 -14.70
CA PHE A 621 9.98 -24.00 -14.67
C PHE A 621 9.12 -22.79 -14.28
N MET A 622 9.45 -22.14 -13.16
CA MET A 622 8.68 -21.06 -12.58
C MET A 622 9.56 -19.84 -12.36
N ASN A 623 8.96 -18.66 -12.45
CA ASN A 623 9.63 -17.39 -12.22
C ASN A 623 9.02 -16.65 -11.05
N ASP A 624 9.69 -15.63 -10.54
CA ASP A 624 9.07 -14.72 -9.59
C ASP A 624 7.79 -14.11 -10.16
N PHE A 625 6.77 -14.04 -9.31
CA PHE A 625 5.44 -13.59 -9.69
C PHE A 625 5.46 -12.20 -10.33
N ALA A 626 6.23 -11.26 -9.77
CA ALA A 626 6.27 -9.90 -10.25
C ALA A 626 6.77 -9.79 -11.70
N SER A 627 7.67 -10.71 -12.12
CA SER A 627 8.17 -10.75 -13.50
C SER A 627 7.29 -11.59 -14.42
N ALA A 628 6.83 -12.74 -13.93
CA ALA A 628 6.02 -13.67 -14.71
C ALA A 628 4.64 -13.11 -15.08
N SER A 629 4.17 -12.15 -14.32
CA SER A 629 2.87 -11.52 -14.50
C SER A 629 2.88 -10.25 -15.35
N ASP A 630 4.02 -9.91 -15.97
CA ASP A 630 4.14 -8.74 -16.84
C ASP A 630 3.17 -8.83 -18.03
N HIS A 631 2.69 -7.70 -18.48
CA HIS A 631 1.56 -7.56 -19.42
C HIS A 631 1.80 -8.10 -20.84
N GLU A 632 3.05 -8.35 -21.21
CA GLU A 632 3.40 -8.80 -22.57
C GLU A 632 3.26 -10.31 -22.81
N THR A 633 2.90 -11.09 -21.76
CA THR A 633 2.73 -12.54 -21.87
C THR A 633 1.58 -12.92 -22.81
N LYS A 634 1.81 -13.87 -23.72
CA LYS A 634 0.84 -14.26 -24.75
C LYS A 634 -0.48 -14.80 -24.19
N TYR A 635 -0.40 -15.72 -23.24
CA TYR A 635 -1.56 -16.38 -22.60
C TYR A 635 -1.73 -16.02 -21.14
N GLY A 636 -0.84 -15.19 -20.58
CA GLY A 636 -0.86 -14.82 -19.18
C GLY A 636 -0.03 -15.74 -18.28
N PHE A 637 -0.39 -15.78 -17.03
CA PHE A 637 0.34 -16.48 -15.96
C PHE A 637 -0.61 -17.11 -14.95
N THR A 638 -0.08 -17.98 -14.07
CA THR A 638 -0.78 -18.45 -12.87
C THR A 638 0.20 -18.69 -11.72
N VAL A 639 -0.22 -18.37 -10.48
CA VAL A 639 0.52 -18.71 -9.25
C VAL A 639 0.16 -20.11 -8.75
N PHE A 640 -0.87 -20.74 -9.28
CA PHE A 640 -1.33 -22.06 -8.87
C PHE A 640 -0.65 -23.18 -9.63
N ILE A 641 -0.41 -24.30 -8.91
CA ILE A 641 0.21 -25.54 -9.41
C ILE A 641 -0.53 -26.78 -8.91
#